data_18ac21bc072147f0226e6ac71e2ead21
#
_entry.id   18ac21bc072147f0226e6ac71e2ead21
#
_cell.length_a   1.000
_cell.length_b   1.000
_cell.length_c   1.000
_cell.angle_alpha   90.00
_cell.angle_beta   90.00
_cell.angle_gamma   90.00
#
_symmetry.space_group_name_H-M   'P 1'
#
loop_
_entity.id
_entity.type
_entity.pdbx_description
1 polymer ?
#
loop_
_entity_poly.entity_id
_entity_poly.type
_entity_poly.pdbx_seq_one_letter_code
_entity_poly.pdbx_strand_id
1 'polypeptide(L)'
;VFLVGTSIGAITNEYGFYSLTAPAGKYTLNISYIGYAEINKEVVLNSNLKIDFEIAASSTQLNEVVVAADEPERAILRKPEMSVSKMNIQTVKQMPVVLGEVDIIKSLQMLPGVTSNGEGSSGFHVRGGAADQNLVLLDEAIIYNTSHMLGFFSVFNADAIKDIKLYKGGIPARFGGRTSSVLDVRQKDGNNKHFEMTGGIGLISSRLALEGPLFTEKGSFLIAGRGSYAHLLLKAAGEENSANFYDLNLKSNYNLNDNNKLYLSGYFGRDAFEFGESFSTSYGNLSGNIRWNHIFNERLFSNLSLIYSKYDYSLGIKIEEFDWVSSINNYNLKYDLKYYFSDKFKLDFGVSSIYYDFDPGQIKPTSETSSINPLTLDRKKAIESAAYINAEQKLTTNLTVQYGLRYSTFSRLGGQAMVDYANNQPVVYNNELGIYERGEEIGETSYDKSDVIQRYGNVEPRASLAYQLTESSSVKAGYSRVAQYIHLLSNTTSVTPLDVWTPSGKFIKPQLADQYALGYFKNFNNQLYSMEVEAYYKNGDNRIDYIDGSDLIGQNTIETEILNGETRAYGLELLLRKNEGKFTGWVAYTLSKSEQRTLGGIAGGPGISNGNWYNTAYDRTHDISLTGSYKWNDKWSFSANFAFQTGRPVTYPNGQYEYEGLSIASYSDRNSDSLPEYHRLDVSATYIPNRKPDKKWKGEWVFGIYNAYNRKNAASVSFGQNVDTGGNEATRTAIFGIVPSATYNF
;
A
#
# COMPACT_ATOMS: atom_id res chain seq x y z
N VAL A 1 -8.53 -2.09 26.46
CA VAL A 1 -9.30 -2.58 27.61
C VAL A 1 -8.36 -2.82 28.77
N PHE A 2 -8.53 -2.18 29.90
CA PHE A 2 -7.64 -2.36 31.04
C PHE A 2 -8.36 -2.21 32.40
N LEU A 3 -7.77 -2.74 33.45
CA LEU A 3 -8.26 -2.63 34.81
C LEU A 3 -7.62 -1.42 35.48
N VAL A 4 -8.44 -0.42 35.82
CA VAL A 4 -7.97 0.84 36.42
C VAL A 4 -7.24 0.59 37.76
N GLY A 5 -6.10 1.25 37.95
CA GLY A 5 -5.26 1.06 39.11
C GLY A 5 -4.39 -0.20 39.14
N THR A 6 -4.32 -0.94 38.01
CA THR A 6 -3.49 -2.14 37.88
C THR A 6 -2.63 -2.06 36.61
N SER A 7 -1.66 -2.96 36.44
CA SER A 7 -0.91 -3.14 35.20
C SER A 7 -1.54 -4.18 34.26
N ILE A 8 -2.79 -4.58 34.50
CA ILE A 8 -3.48 -5.63 33.76
C ILE A 8 -4.33 -5.01 32.65
N GLY A 9 -3.98 -5.29 31.41
CA GLY A 9 -4.70 -4.78 30.24
C GLY A 9 -4.53 -5.67 29.02
N ALA A 10 -5.46 -5.57 28.07
CA ALA A 10 -5.43 -6.28 26.81
C ALA A 10 -5.81 -5.32 25.68
N ILE A 11 -5.14 -5.45 24.54
CA ILE A 11 -5.55 -4.79 23.31
C ILE A 11 -6.41 -5.76 22.52
N THR A 12 -7.51 -5.28 21.99
CA THR A 12 -8.37 -6.07 21.11
C THR A 12 -7.61 -6.49 19.86
N ASN A 13 -7.95 -7.64 19.29
CA ASN A 13 -7.52 -7.95 17.93
C ASN A 13 -8.26 -7.03 16.94
N GLU A 14 -7.95 -7.16 15.66
CA GLU A 14 -8.54 -6.37 14.57
C GLU A 14 -10.07 -6.55 14.42
N TYR A 15 -10.64 -7.55 15.08
CA TYR A 15 -12.07 -7.89 15.07
C TYR A 15 -12.78 -7.50 16.37
N GLY A 16 -12.06 -6.87 17.31
CA GLY A 16 -12.59 -6.42 18.59
C GLY A 16 -12.55 -7.46 19.70
N PHE A 17 -12.09 -8.70 19.43
CA PHE A 17 -11.95 -9.72 20.48
C PHE A 17 -10.80 -9.40 21.42
N TYR A 18 -11.02 -9.52 22.72
CA TYR A 18 -10.00 -9.42 23.76
C TYR A 18 -10.13 -10.53 24.79
N SER A 19 -9.03 -10.87 25.43
CA SER A 19 -9.01 -11.78 26.58
C SER A 19 -8.16 -11.15 27.65
N LEU A 20 -8.69 -11.04 28.88
CA LEU A 20 -8.05 -10.43 30.02
C LEU A 20 -8.09 -11.39 31.19
N THR A 21 -6.95 -11.65 31.83
CA THR A 21 -6.86 -12.53 32.99
C THR A 21 -6.44 -11.71 34.20
N ALA A 22 -7.24 -11.78 35.29
CA ALA A 22 -6.97 -11.10 36.55
C ALA A 22 -7.38 -12.00 37.74
N PRO A 23 -6.79 -11.82 38.92
CA PRO A 23 -7.28 -12.47 40.15
C PRO A 23 -8.74 -12.14 40.44
N ALA A 24 -9.42 -12.97 41.22
CA ALA A 24 -10.77 -12.66 41.68
C ALA A 24 -10.78 -11.34 42.50
N GLY A 25 -11.74 -10.47 42.24
CA GLY A 25 -11.80 -9.16 42.87
C GLY A 25 -12.81 -8.21 42.26
N LYS A 26 -12.91 -7.01 42.80
CA LYS A 26 -13.68 -5.90 42.25
C LYS A 26 -12.77 -4.98 41.47
N TYR A 27 -13.14 -4.63 40.23
CA TYR A 27 -12.35 -3.82 39.32
C TYR A 27 -13.22 -2.81 38.59
N THR A 28 -12.62 -1.70 38.19
CA THR A 28 -13.19 -0.84 37.17
C THR A 28 -12.51 -1.15 35.85
N LEU A 29 -13.27 -1.65 34.89
CA LEU A 29 -12.81 -1.94 33.54
C LEU A 29 -12.96 -0.68 32.70
N ASN A 30 -11.86 -0.22 32.11
CA ASN A 30 -11.81 0.92 31.21
C ASN A 30 -11.65 0.44 29.78
N ILE A 31 -12.42 1.00 28.86
CA ILE A 31 -12.38 0.76 27.43
C ILE A 31 -12.16 2.10 26.74
N SER A 32 -11.07 2.23 26.04
CA SER A 32 -10.70 3.44 25.29
C SER A 32 -10.25 3.09 23.87
N TYR A 33 -10.64 3.93 22.93
CA TYR A 33 -10.19 3.89 21.55
C TYR A 33 -10.19 5.31 20.98
N ILE A 34 -9.15 5.68 20.24
CA ILE A 34 -8.97 7.04 19.72
C ILE A 34 -10.13 7.43 18.79
N GLY A 35 -10.77 8.56 19.06
CA GLY A 35 -11.95 9.04 18.32
C GLY A 35 -13.28 8.48 18.80
N TYR A 36 -13.30 7.68 19.88
CA TYR A 36 -14.49 7.12 20.50
C TYR A 36 -14.63 7.53 21.95
N ALA A 37 -15.87 7.52 22.47
CA ALA A 37 -16.14 7.81 23.85
C ALA A 37 -15.60 6.69 24.75
N GLU A 38 -14.93 7.08 25.83
CA GLU A 38 -14.37 6.17 26.82
C GLU A 38 -15.50 5.57 27.68
N ILE A 39 -15.40 4.28 28.01
CA ILE A 39 -16.35 3.57 28.86
C ILE A 39 -15.63 3.07 30.10
N ASN A 40 -16.16 3.41 31.27
CA ASN A 40 -15.75 2.86 32.55
C ASN A 40 -16.89 2.00 33.13
N LYS A 41 -16.61 0.72 33.44
CA LYS A 41 -17.59 -0.23 33.96
C LYS A 41 -17.06 -0.97 35.17
N GLU A 42 -17.78 -0.91 36.27
CA GLU A 42 -17.47 -1.74 37.44
C GLU A 42 -17.79 -3.20 37.15
N VAL A 43 -16.90 -4.09 37.51
CA VAL A 43 -17.01 -5.54 37.33
C VAL A 43 -16.57 -6.26 38.60
N VAL A 44 -17.27 -7.33 38.95
CA VAL A 44 -16.90 -8.24 40.04
C VAL A 44 -16.49 -9.57 39.42
N LEU A 45 -15.19 -9.86 39.47
CA LEU A 45 -14.62 -11.06 38.88
C LEU A 45 -14.57 -12.17 39.92
N ASN A 46 -15.58 -13.05 39.94
CA ASN A 46 -15.66 -14.24 40.79
C ASN A 46 -15.58 -15.54 39.98
N SER A 47 -15.81 -15.46 38.68
CA SER A 47 -15.74 -16.51 37.67
C SER A 47 -15.43 -15.90 36.31
N ASN A 48 -15.27 -16.74 35.28
CA ASN A 48 -15.12 -16.26 33.91
C ASN A 48 -16.33 -15.44 33.49
N LEU A 49 -16.06 -14.25 32.94
CA LEU A 49 -17.07 -13.31 32.48
C LEU A 49 -16.89 -13.04 30.98
N LYS A 50 -17.98 -13.03 30.23
CA LYS A 50 -18.03 -12.49 28.89
C LYS A 50 -18.71 -11.13 28.95
N ILE A 51 -18.01 -10.10 28.47
CA ILE A 51 -18.53 -8.72 28.45
C ILE A 51 -18.21 -8.13 27.08
N ASP A 52 -19.27 -7.71 26.38
CA ASP A 52 -19.17 -6.98 25.12
C ASP A 52 -19.41 -5.49 25.36
N PHE A 53 -18.69 -4.63 24.64
CA PHE A 53 -18.82 -3.18 24.69
C PHE A 53 -19.07 -2.62 23.30
N GLU A 54 -20.02 -1.70 23.24
CA GLU A 54 -20.23 -0.87 22.06
C GLU A 54 -19.74 0.53 22.37
N ILE A 55 -18.73 0.98 21.64
CA ILE A 55 -18.15 2.32 21.80
C ILE A 55 -18.71 3.24 20.71
N ALA A 56 -19.27 4.37 21.13
CA ALA A 56 -19.78 5.38 20.21
C ALA A 56 -18.65 6.32 19.76
N ALA A 57 -18.68 6.75 18.50
CA ALA A 57 -17.78 7.79 18.04
C ALA A 57 -17.98 9.05 18.88
N SER A 58 -16.91 9.62 19.40
CA SER A 58 -16.97 10.86 20.15
C SER A 58 -17.19 12.02 19.19
N SER A 59 -18.32 12.69 19.28
CA SER A 59 -18.59 13.96 18.59
C SER A 59 -17.88 15.14 19.26
N THR A 60 -17.31 14.91 20.43
CA THR A 60 -16.52 15.90 21.15
C THR A 60 -15.13 15.92 20.53
N GLN A 61 -14.89 16.89 19.67
CA GLN A 61 -13.52 17.26 19.36
C GLN A 61 -12.78 17.46 20.68
N LEU A 62 -11.60 16.87 20.77
CA LEU A 62 -10.64 16.97 21.85
C LEU A 62 -10.72 18.33 22.60
N ASN A 63 -11.73 18.52 23.42
CA ASN A 63 -11.56 19.34 24.60
C ASN A 63 -10.59 18.52 25.44
N GLU A 64 -9.55 19.17 25.91
CA GLU A 64 -8.55 18.67 26.84
C GLU A 64 -9.02 17.38 27.53
N VAL A 65 -8.92 16.26 26.81
CA VAL A 65 -9.05 14.96 27.43
C VAL A 65 -7.76 14.87 28.21
N VAL A 66 -7.85 15.20 29.48
CA VAL A 66 -6.97 14.60 30.47
C VAL A 66 -7.34 13.12 30.43
N VAL A 67 -6.87 12.45 29.38
CA VAL A 67 -6.77 11.02 29.41
C VAL A 67 -5.83 10.78 30.56
N ALA A 68 -6.29 10.06 31.56
CA ALA A 68 -5.40 9.22 32.31
C ALA A 68 -4.83 8.23 31.28
N ALA A 69 -3.96 8.74 30.42
CA ALA A 69 -3.44 8.15 29.20
C ALA A 69 -2.25 7.29 29.56
N ASP A 70 -2.45 6.38 30.50
CA ASP A 70 -1.36 5.55 30.96
C ASP A 70 -1.14 4.29 30.13
N GLU A 71 -1.98 3.96 29.12
CA GLU A 71 -1.88 2.61 28.60
C GLU A 71 -1.81 2.40 27.06
N PRO A 72 -2.49 3.08 26.14
CA PRO A 72 -2.36 2.73 24.72
C PRO A 72 -0.96 2.99 24.17
N GLU A 73 -0.30 4.07 24.59
CA GLU A 73 1.04 4.44 24.10
C GLU A 73 2.17 3.80 24.91
N ARG A 74 1.96 3.49 26.20
CA ARG A 74 2.86 2.59 26.95
C ARG A 74 2.82 1.18 26.36
N ALA A 75 1.67 0.74 25.86
CA ALA A 75 1.56 -0.52 25.15
C ALA A 75 2.39 -0.55 23.85
N ILE A 76 2.54 0.59 23.15
CA ILE A 76 3.41 0.68 21.96
C ILE A 76 4.88 0.44 22.35
N LEU A 77 5.36 0.98 23.46
CA LEU A 77 6.74 0.78 23.93
C LEU A 77 7.03 -0.69 24.30
N ARG A 78 6.04 -1.41 24.81
CA ARG A 78 6.17 -2.82 25.24
C ARG A 78 5.91 -3.84 24.12
N LYS A 79 5.20 -3.44 23.06
CA LYS A 79 4.91 -4.34 21.93
C LYS A 79 6.18 -4.59 21.11
N PRO A 80 6.45 -5.84 20.75
CA PRO A 80 7.57 -6.18 19.88
C PRO A 80 7.32 -5.81 18.41
N GLU A 81 6.13 -5.30 18.08
CA GLU A 81 5.85 -4.78 16.73
C GLU A 81 6.90 -3.72 16.38
N MET A 82 7.74 -4.01 15.37
CA MET A 82 8.81 -3.16 14.90
C MET A 82 8.42 -2.55 13.56
N SER A 83 8.73 -1.26 13.35
CA SER A 83 8.53 -0.59 12.06
C SER A 83 7.06 -0.62 11.58
N VAL A 84 6.12 -0.44 12.50
CA VAL A 84 4.68 -0.42 12.22
C VAL A 84 4.11 0.97 12.44
N SER A 85 3.66 1.61 11.37
CA SER A 85 2.97 2.89 11.45
C SER A 85 1.45 2.66 11.47
N LYS A 86 0.80 3.12 12.54
CA LYS A 86 -0.66 3.10 12.68
C LYS A 86 -1.18 4.52 12.49
N MET A 87 -2.16 4.67 11.63
CA MET A 87 -2.81 5.95 11.38
C MET A 87 -4.32 5.76 11.45
N ASN A 88 -4.98 6.47 12.34
CA ASN A 88 -6.43 6.47 12.36
C ASN A 88 -6.97 7.49 11.35
N ILE A 89 -8.18 7.29 10.92
CA ILE A 89 -8.80 8.14 9.90
C ILE A 89 -9.02 9.58 10.38
N GLN A 90 -9.14 9.82 11.70
CA GLN A 90 -9.31 11.16 12.25
C GLN A 90 -8.03 12.00 12.09
N THR A 91 -6.86 11.37 12.29
CA THR A 91 -5.57 12.03 12.02
C THR A 91 -5.43 12.39 10.53
N VAL A 92 -5.81 11.45 9.64
CA VAL A 92 -5.77 11.71 8.18
C VAL A 92 -6.71 12.85 7.79
N LYS A 93 -7.91 12.92 8.37
CA LYS A 93 -8.88 14.01 8.13
C LYS A 93 -8.43 15.39 8.63
N GLN A 94 -7.43 15.44 9.53
CA GLN A 94 -6.84 16.71 10.00
C GLN A 94 -5.70 17.22 9.13
N MET A 95 -5.22 16.40 8.19
CA MET A 95 -4.17 16.79 7.24
C MET A 95 -4.75 17.65 6.10
N PRO A 96 -3.93 18.42 5.39
CA PRO A 96 -4.37 19.14 4.21
C PRO A 96 -5.00 18.22 3.18
N VAL A 97 -6.11 18.66 2.60
CA VAL A 97 -6.77 17.96 1.50
C VAL A 97 -5.94 18.06 0.22
N VAL A 98 -5.93 16.99 -0.55
CA VAL A 98 -5.32 16.95 -1.88
C VAL A 98 -6.43 17.10 -2.92
N LEU A 99 -6.41 18.20 -3.68
CA LEU A 99 -7.45 18.55 -4.68
C LEU A 99 -8.89 18.50 -4.12
N GLY A 100 -9.06 18.81 -2.82
CA GLY A 100 -10.35 18.82 -2.14
C GLY A 100 -10.75 17.49 -1.47
N GLU A 101 -9.93 16.44 -1.56
CA GLU A 101 -10.16 15.12 -0.95
C GLU A 101 -9.14 14.78 0.13
N VAL A 102 -9.59 14.05 1.12
CA VAL A 102 -8.73 13.42 2.13
C VAL A 102 -8.10 12.17 1.53
N ASP A 103 -6.77 12.12 1.42
CA ASP A 103 -6.06 11.05 0.74
C ASP A 103 -5.19 10.23 1.69
N ILE A 104 -5.47 8.92 1.78
CA ILE A 104 -4.78 8.00 2.69
C ILE A 104 -3.35 7.72 2.22
N ILE A 105 -3.14 7.47 0.93
CA ILE A 105 -1.80 7.16 0.40
C ILE A 105 -0.89 8.40 0.50
N LYS A 106 -1.39 9.58 0.16
CA LYS A 106 -0.62 10.83 0.34
C LYS A 106 -0.29 11.12 1.80
N SER A 107 -1.20 10.75 2.72
CA SER A 107 -0.93 10.86 4.17
C SER A 107 0.16 9.90 4.63
N LEU A 108 0.19 8.67 4.11
CA LEU A 108 1.25 7.70 4.40
C LEU A 108 2.61 8.13 3.86
N GLN A 109 2.65 8.85 2.74
CA GLN A 109 3.88 9.42 2.17
C GLN A 109 4.50 10.53 3.03
N MET A 110 3.79 11.03 4.05
CA MET A 110 4.33 11.96 5.05
C MET A 110 5.01 11.26 6.23
N LEU A 111 5.10 9.91 6.23
CA LEU A 111 5.78 9.11 7.24
C LEU A 111 7.20 8.75 6.80
N PRO A 112 8.16 8.57 7.74
CA PRO A 112 9.52 8.24 7.38
C PRO A 112 9.60 6.85 6.72
N GLY A 113 10.47 6.72 5.72
CA GLY A 113 10.68 5.49 4.94
C GLY A 113 9.58 5.20 3.91
N VAL A 114 8.68 6.15 3.63
CA VAL A 114 7.62 6.01 2.62
C VAL A 114 7.77 7.12 1.58
N THR A 115 8.07 6.77 0.35
CA THR A 115 8.30 7.74 -0.74
C THR A 115 7.36 7.51 -1.92
N SER A 116 7.31 8.47 -2.84
CA SER A 116 6.62 8.36 -4.13
C SER A 116 7.54 8.76 -5.28
N ASN A 117 7.16 8.39 -6.50
CA ASN A 117 7.87 8.85 -7.71
C ASN A 117 7.51 10.28 -8.13
N GLY A 118 6.72 11.00 -7.32
CA GLY A 118 6.28 12.37 -7.57
C GLY A 118 4.85 12.49 -8.03
N GLU A 119 4.52 13.62 -8.68
CA GLU A 119 3.19 13.90 -9.19
C GLU A 119 2.86 13.03 -10.41
N GLY A 120 1.59 12.63 -10.55
CA GLY A 120 1.15 11.77 -11.65
C GLY A 120 1.70 10.35 -11.61
N SER A 121 2.16 9.89 -10.43
CA SER A 121 2.68 8.55 -10.21
C SER A 121 1.77 7.78 -9.25
N SER A 122 1.34 6.60 -9.67
CA SER A 122 0.61 5.67 -8.82
C SER A 122 1.55 4.88 -7.92
N GLY A 123 1.05 4.44 -6.77
CA GLY A 123 1.80 3.62 -5.82
C GLY A 123 2.66 4.40 -4.85
N PHE A 124 3.43 3.67 -4.08
CA PHE A 124 4.38 4.18 -3.09
C PHE A 124 5.53 3.18 -2.90
N HIS A 125 6.64 3.66 -2.39
CA HIS A 125 7.84 2.88 -2.11
C HIS A 125 8.12 2.88 -0.62
N VAL A 126 8.49 1.72 -0.07
CA VAL A 126 8.79 1.57 1.35
C VAL A 126 10.20 1.02 1.52
N ARG A 127 11.06 1.77 2.23
CA ARG A 127 12.44 1.36 2.53
C ARG A 127 13.18 0.85 1.30
N GLY A 128 13.14 1.62 0.22
CA GLY A 128 13.82 1.28 -1.02
C GLY A 128 13.28 0.03 -1.73
N GLY A 129 12.02 -0.32 -1.51
CA GLY A 129 11.33 -1.36 -2.26
C GLY A 129 10.54 -0.80 -3.44
N ALA A 130 10.37 -1.60 -4.49
CA ALA A 130 9.54 -1.26 -5.63
C ALA A 130 8.05 -1.27 -5.29
N ALA A 131 7.22 -0.62 -6.11
CA ALA A 131 5.79 -0.50 -5.86
C ALA A 131 5.08 -1.88 -5.80
N ASP A 132 5.48 -2.83 -6.65
CA ASP A 132 4.96 -4.20 -6.69
C ASP A 132 5.35 -5.05 -5.49
N GLN A 133 6.33 -4.61 -4.70
CA GLN A 133 6.78 -5.27 -3.48
C GLN A 133 5.96 -4.89 -2.23
N ASN A 134 4.93 -4.06 -2.38
CA ASN A 134 4.00 -3.71 -1.32
C ASN A 134 2.71 -4.53 -1.42
N LEU A 135 2.33 -5.21 -0.34
CA LEU A 135 1.03 -5.87 -0.23
C LEU A 135 0.00 -4.85 0.26
N VAL A 136 -0.95 -4.51 -0.58
CA VAL A 136 -2.02 -3.58 -0.22
C VAL A 136 -3.32 -4.35 -0.06
N LEU A 137 -3.93 -4.24 1.12
CA LEU A 137 -5.13 -4.97 1.50
C LEU A 137 -6.25 -4.01 1.90
N LEU A 138 -7.45 -4.27 1.40
CA LEU A 138 -8.69 -3.66 1.87
C LEU A 138 -9.60 -4.77 2.43
N ASP A 139 -9.81 -4.79 3.75
CA ASP A 139 -10.53 -5.88 4.44
C ASP A 139 -10.01 -7.27 4.02
N GLU A 140 -8.68 -7.47 3.96
CA GLU A 140 -7.94 -8.69 3.55
C GLU A 140 -7.90 -8.97 2.04
N ALA A 141 -8.70 -8.28 1.21
CA ALA A 141 -8.66 -8.42 -0.23
C ALA A 141 -7.49 -7.64 -0.84
N ILE A 142 -6.79 -8.24 -1.80
CA ILE A 142 -5.64 -7.62 -2.47
C ILE A 142 -6.14 -6.51 -3.42
N ILE A 143 -5.55 -5.32 -3.29
CA ILE A 143 -5.74 -4.20 -4.20
C ILE A 143 -4.45 -4.05 -5.02
N TYR A 144 -4.55 -4.21 -6.33
CA TYR A 144 -3.39 -4.18 -7.23
C TYR A 144 -2.98 -2.78 -7.63
N ASN A 145 -3.94 -1.90 -7.91
CA ASN A 145 -3.68 -0.48 -8.15
C ASN A 145 -4.28 0.33 -7.01
N THR A 146 -3.46 1.17 -6.37
CA THR A 146 -3.82 1.91 -5.15
C THR A 146 -4.35 3.31 -5.40
N SER A 147 -4.47 3.71 -6.67
CA SER A 147 -4.79 5.09 -7.00
C SER A 147 -5.76 5.25 -8.17
N HIS A 148 -6.55 6.30 -8.09
CA HIS A 148 -7.35 6.85 -9.17
C HIS A 148 -6.61 8.00 -9.87
N MET A 149 -7.01 8.27 -11.11
CA MET A 149 -6.49 9.39 -11.93
C MET A 149 -4.96 9.42 -11.97
N LEU A 150 -4.34 8.26 -12.31
CA LEU A 150 -2.88 8.15 -12.47
C LEU A 150 -2.08 8.62 -11.23
N GLY A 151 -2.58 8.34 -10.02
CA GLY A 151 -1.88 8.66 -8.77
C GLY A 151 -2.32 9.95 -8.07
N PHE A 152 -3.32 10.66 -8.58
CA PHE A 152 -3.80 11.90 -7.93
C PHE A 152 -4.67 11.63 -6.71
N PHE A 153 -5.47 10.56 -6.71
CA PHE A 153 -6.31 10.17 -5.59
C PHE A 153 -6.05 8.72 -5.20
N SER A 154 -6.14 8.39 -3.92
CA SER A 154 -6.13 6.99 -3.50
C SER A 154 -7.48 6.33 -3.75
N VAL A 155 -7.46 5.01 -3.96
CA VAL A 155 -8.69 4.20 -4.07
C VAL A 155 -9.46 4.09 -2.75
N PHE A 156 -8.90 4.54 -1.64
CA PHE A 156 -9.49 4.44 -0.33
C PHE A 156 -10.37 5.64 -0.02
N ASN A 157 -11.68 5.42 0.06
CA ASN A 157 -12.64 6.43 0.48
C ASN A 157 -12.55 6.65 2.00
N ALA A 158 -12.10 7.84 2.42
CA ALA A 158 -11.88 8.18 3.83
C ALA A 158 -13.16 8.07 4.71
N ASP A 159 -14.35 8.14 4.14
CA ASP A 159 -15.60 7.98 4.88
C ASP A 159 -15.97 6.51 5.15
N ALA A 160 -15.35 5.58 4.41
CA ALA A 160 -15.52 4.15 4.59
C ALA A 160 -14.42 3.50 5.46
N ILE A 161 -13.30 4.19 5.73
CA ILE A 161 -12.14 3.60 6.40
C ILE A 161 -12.18 3.84 7.91
N LYS A 162 -11.74 2.81 8.67
CA LYS A 162 -11.59 2.83 10.13
C LYS A 162 -10.11 2.91 10.54
N ASP A 163 -9.31 1.93 10.10
CA ASP A 163 -7.94 1.73 10.54
C ASP A 163 -7.00 1.55 9.36
N ILE A 164 -5.80 2.08 9.50
CA ILE A 164 -4.72 1.98 8.52
C ILE A 164 -3.47 1.55 9.27
N LYS A 165 -2.89 0.41 8.84
CA LYS A 165 -1.62 -0.10 9.38
C LYS A 165 -0.64 -0.33 8.24
N LEU A 166 0.50 0.31 8.32
CA LEU A 166 1.62 0.07 7.41
C LEU A 166 2.75 -0.64 8.15
N TYR A 167 3.03 -1.87 7.75
CA TYR A 167 4.16 -2.66 8.20
C TYR A 167 5.33 -2.41 7.24
N LYS A 168 6.29 -1.56 7.64
CA LYS A 168 7.52 -1.25 6.89
C LYS A 168 8.63 -2.28 7.13
N GLY A 169 8.46 -3.12 8.14
CA GLY A 169 9.31 -4.21 8.59
C GLY A 169 8.62 -4.95 9.72
N GLY A 170 9.24 -5.99 10.28
CA GLY A 170 8.62 -6.79 11.32
C GLY A 170 7.25 -7.35 10.91
N ILE A 171 7.10 -7.71 9.63
CA ILE A 171 5.85 -8.19 9.04
C ILE A 171 5.41 -9.46 9.76
N PRO A 172 4.20 -9.53 10.36
CA PRO A 172 3.70 -10.73 11.03
C PRO A 172 3.63 -11.95 10.11
N ALA A 173 3.84 -13.17 10.65
CA ALA A 173 3.89 -14.40 9.86
C ALA A 173 2.60 -14.72 9.07
N ARG A 174 1.45 -14.13 9.47
CA ARG A 174 0.18 -14.21 8.75
C ARG A 174 0.20 -13.55 7.36
N PHE A 175 1.13 -12.64 7.12
CA PHE A 175 1.29 -11.95 5.82
C PHE A 175 2.50 -12.53 5.08
N GLY A 176 2.43 -12.55 3.76
CA GLY A 176 3.50 -12.97 2.85
C GLY A 176 3.22 -12.50 1.43
N GLY A 177 4.03 -12.96 0.49
CA GLY A 177 3.82 -12.72 -0.94
C GLY A 177 4.29 -11.36 -1.47
N ARG A 178 4.81 -10.46 -0.61
CA ARG A 178 5.42 -9.17 -1.01
C ARG A 178 6.59 -8.84 -0.11
N THR A 179 7.70 -8.42 -0.70
CA THR A 179 9.01 -8.32 -0.04
C THR A 179 9.30 -6.99 0.64
N SER A 180 8.49 -5.94 0.41
CA SER A 180 8.80 -4.61 0.96
C SER A 180 7.94 -4.24 2.16
N SER A 181 6.61 -4.20 2.01
CA SER A 181 5.70 -3.76 3.06
C SER A 181 4.33 -4.42 2.96
N VAL A 182 3.54 -4.25 4.04
CA VAL A 182 2.11 -4.58 4.04
C VAL A 182 1.32 -3.37 4.49
N LEU A 183 0.40 -2.90 3.65
CA LEU A 183 -0.60 -1.89 3.98
C LEU A 183 -1.94 -2.61 4.23
N ASP A 184 -2.34 -2.71 5.49
CA ASP A 184 -3.61 -3.31 5.92
C ASP A 184 -4.62 -2.18 6.22
N VAL A 185 -5.57 -1.98 5.31
CA VAL A 185 -6.64 -0.98 5.42
C VAL A 185 -7.94 -1.68 5.76
N ARG A 186 -8.61 -1.21 6.81
CA ARG A 186 -9.88 -1.77 7.29
C ARG A 186 -11.01 -0.77 7.12
N GLN A 187 -12.10 -1.23 6.49
CA GLN A 187 -13.33 -0.46 6.43
C GLN A 187 -13.98 -0.41 7.82
N LYS A 188 -14.68 0.68 8.14
CA LYS A 188 -15.50 0.78 9.35
C LYS A 188 -16.73 -0.11 9.24
N ASP A 189 -17.20 -0.62 10.34
CA ASP A 189 -18.54 -1.20 10.43
C ASP A 189 -19.57 -0.05 10.41
N GLY A 190 -20.75 -0.30 9.85
CA GLY A 190 -21.83 0.68 9.88
C GLY A 190 -22.42 0.84 11.29
N ASN A 191 -23.17 1.91 11.52
CA ASN A 191 -23.88 2.15 12.77
C ASN A 191 -25.03 1.17 12.93
N ASN A 192 -25.03 0.36 14.01
CA ASN A 192 -26.09 -0.62 14.26
C ASN A 192 -27.30 -0.07 15.06
N LYS A 193 -27.26 1.22 15.46
CA LYS A 193 -28.30 1.88 16.24
C LYS A 193 -29.13 2.87 15.43
N HIS A 194 -28.45 3.66 14.60
CA HIS A 194 -29.04 4.79 13.90
C HIS A 194 -28.61 4.82 12.44
N PHE A 195 -29.51 5.33 11.60
CA PHE A 195 -29.14 5.67 10.24
C PHE A 195 -28.36 6.98 10.24
N GLU A 196 -27.20 6.97 9.62
CA GLU A 196 -26.32 8.12 9.46
C GLU A 196 -25.95 8.31 7.99
N MET A 197 -25.76 9.56 7.61
CA MET A 197 -25.33 9.96 6.29
C MET A 197 -24.20 10.97 6.43
N THR A 198 -23.10 10.73 5.75
CA THR A 198 -21.98 11.66 5.63
C THR A 198 -21.61 11.83 4.18
N GLY A 199 -21.13 13.00 3.80
CA GLY A 199 -20.73 13.23 2.42
C GLY A 199 -19.92 14.49 2.24
N GLY A 200 -19.50 14.74 1.00
CA GLY A 200 -18.78 15.94 0.61
C GLY A 200 -19.00 16.27 -0.85
N ILE A 201 -19.14 17.55 -1.13
CA ILE A 201 -19.22 18.08 -2.49
C ILE A 201 -18.04 19.02 -2.69
N GLY A 202 -17.12 18.64 -3.56
CA GLY A 202 -15.93 19.41 -3.93
C GLY A 202 -15.99 19.92 -5.34
N LEU A 203 -14.93 20.59 -5.79
CA LEU A 203 -14.85 21.11 -7.16
C LEU A 203 -14.64 19.99 -8.21
N ILE A 204 -13.95 18.93 -7.85
CA ILE A 204 -13.52 17.86 -8.80
C ILE A 204 -14.30 16.58 -8.58
N SER A 205 -14.68 16.27 -7.34
CA SER A 205 -15.33 15.04 -6.94
C SER A 205 -16.39 15.26 -5.88
N SER A 206 -17.30 14.30 -5.75
CA SER A 206 -18.27 14.23 -4.66
C SER A 206 -18.29 12.83 -4.09
N ARG A 207 -18.62 12.72 -2.80
CA ARG A 207 -18.72 11.47 -2.09
C ARG A 207 -19.95 11.44 -1.18
N LEU A 208 -20.46 10.23 -0.94
CA LEU A 208 -21.59 9.97 -0.05
C LEU A 208 -21.40 8.64 0.64
N ALA A 209 -21.59 8.61 1.95
CA ALA A 209 -21.61 7.39 2.74
C ALA A 209 -22.91 7.31 3.54
N LEU A 210 -23.54 6.14 3.48
CA LEU A 210 -24.77 5.79 4.17
C LEU A 210 -24.50 4.61 5.08
N GLU A 211 -24.91 4.68 6.32
CA GLU A 211 -24.75 3.60 7.27
C GLU A 211 -25.96 3.47 8.20
N GLY A 212 -26.22 2.27 8.68
CA GLY A 212 -27.36 2.04 9.55
C GLY A 212 -27.50 0.58 10.02
N PRO A 213 -28.51 0.29 10.86
CA PRO A 213 -28.82 -1.05 11.31
C PRO A 213 -29.28 -1.92 10.14
N LEU A 214 -28.86 -3.20 10.14
CA LEU A 214 -29.29 -4.22 9.19
C LEU A 214 -30.28 -5.16 9.85
N PHE A 215 -31.55 -5.12 9.41
CA PHE A 215 -32.72 -5.86 9.91
C PHE A 215 -33.06 -5.60 11.39
N THR A 216 -32.07 -5.67 12.26
CA THR A 216 -32.14 -5.42 13.69
C THR A 216 -30.83 -4.83 14.17
N GLU A 217 -30.74 -4.41 15.45
CA GLU A 217 -29.47 -3.93 16.04
C GLU A 217 -28.35 -5.00 16.09
N LYS A 218 -28.64 -6.26 15.68
CA LYS A 218 -27.63 -7.33 15.58
C LYS A 218 -26.68 -7.19 14.39
N GLY A 219 -26.99 -6.32 13.46
CA GLY A 219 -26.17 -6.09 12.28
C GLY A 219 -26.14 -4.65 11.87
N SER A 220 -25.19 -4.33 11.01
CA SER A 220 -25.06 -3.00 10.40
C SER A 220 -24.64 -3.08 8.93
N PHE A 221 -24.90 -2.03 8.20
CA PHE A 221 -24.41 -1.85 6.83
C PHE A 221 -23.73 -0.48 6.67
N LEU A 222 -22.79 -0.42 5.74
CA LEU A 222 -22.15 0.76 5.21
C LEU A 222 -22.13 0.67 3.68
N ILE A 223 -22.57 1.73 3.02
CA ILE A 223 -22.44 1.93 1.57
C ILE A 223 -21.81 3.28 1.37
N ALA A 224 -20.65 3.34 0.73
CA ALA A 224 -19.98 4.60 0.45
C ALA A 224 -19.54 4.66 -1.01
N GLY A 225 -19.97 5.71 -1.71
CA GLY A 225 -19.63 5.96 -3.10
C GLY A 225 -18.92 7.28 -3.28
N ARG A 226 -18.07 7.34 -4.29
CA ARG A 226 -17.35 8.54 -4.71
C ARG A 226 -17.31 8.58 -6.23
N GLY A 227 -17.39 9.79 -6.81
CA GLY A 227 -17.26 9.99 -8.24
C GLY A 227 -16.64 11.33 -8.57
N SER A 228 -15.77 11.34 -9.58
CA SER A 228 -15.16 12.55 -10.15
C SER A 228 -15.95 13.02 -11.35
N TYR A 229 -16.03 14.33 -11.50
CA TYR A 229 -16.56 15.01 -12.68
C TYR A 229 -15.52 15.95 -13.32
N ALA A 230 -14.24 15.61 -13.19
CA ALA A 230 -13.13 16.38 -13.76
C ALA A 230 -13.28 16.56 -15.27
N HIS A 231 -13.83 15.58 -15.99
CA HIS A 231 -14.14 15.67 -17.42
C HIS A 231 -15.06 16.83 -17.77
N LEU A 232 -16.00 17.21 -16.89
CA LEU A 232 -16.88 18.36 -17.14
C LEU A 232 -16.10 19.67 -17.04
N LEU A 233 -15.13 19.76 -16.12
CA LEU A 233 -14.27 20.92 -15.97
C LEU A 233 -13.30 21.06 -17.13
N LEU A 234 -12.68 19.95 -17.58
CA LEU A 234 -11.82 19.93 -18.76
C LEU A 234 -12.60 20.38 -20.01
N LYS A 235 -13.78 19.82 -20.23
CA LYS A 235 -14.65 20.22 -21.34
C LYS A 235 -15.05 21.71 -21.28
N ALA A 236 -15.35 22.23 -20.08
CA ALA A 236 -15.66 23.65 -19.89
C ALA A 236 -14.44 24.56 -20.15
N ALA A 237 -13.23 24.05 -19.96
CA ALA A 237 -11.97 24.72 -20.28
C ALA A 237 -11.58 24.61 -21.77
N GLY A 238 -12.37 23.90 -22.59
CA GLY A 238 -12.10 23.71 -24.02
C GLY A 238 -11.10 22.59 -24.32
N GLU A 239 -10.80 21.72 -23.34
CA GLU A 239 -9.90 20.58 -23.50
C GLU A 239 -10.63 19.39 -24.12
N GLU A 240 -9.99 18.71 -25.09
CA GLU A 240 -10.51 17.48 -25.71
C GLU A 240 -10.24 16.23 -24.85
N ASN A 241 -9.30 16.33 -23.91
CA ASN A 241 -8.99 15.26 -23.00
C ASN A 241 -10.09 15.07 -21.95
N SER A 242 -10.37 13.82 -21.59
CA SER A 242 -11.36 13.47 -20.57
C SER A 242 -10.73 12.57 -19.50
N ALA A 243 -11.07 12.82 -18.24
CA ALA A 243 -10.62 12.01 -17.11
C ALA A 243 -11.73 11.92 -16.07
N ASN A 244 -12.08 10.71 -15.67
CA ASN A 244 -13.03 10.49 -14.59
C ASN A 244 -12.72 9.19 -13.83
N PHE A 245 -13.19 9.11 -12.59
CA PHE A 245 -13.22 7.88 -11.81
C PHE A 245 -14.49 7.79 -10.98
N TYR A 246 -14.81 6.60 -10.55
CA TYR A 246 -15.82 6.34 -9.54
C TYR A 246 -15.45 5.11 -8.73
N ASP A 247 -15.87 5.09 -7.46
CA ASP A 247 -15.70 3.96 -6.57
C ASP A 247 -16.92 3.73 -5.68
N LEU A 248 -17.07 2.48 -5.25
CA LEU A 248 -18.10 2.02 -4.34
C LEU A 248 -17.49 1.07 -3.30
N ASN A 249 -17.74 1.37 -2.04
CA ASN A 249 -17.39 0.55 -0.88
C ASN A 249 -18.68 0.00 -0.26
N LEU A 250 -18.67 -1.28 0.05
CA LEU A 250 -19.78 -1.97 0.71
C LEU A 250 -19.24 -2.72 1.91
N LYS A 251 -19.91 -2.62 3.03
CA LYS A 251 -19.66 -3.48 4.18
C LYS A 251 -20.94 -3.77 4.93
N SER A 252 -21.14 -5.01 5.33
CA SER A 252 -22.17 -5.38 6.28
C SER A 252 -21.64 -6.41 7.26
N ASN A 253 -22.25 -6.45 8.42
CA ASN A 253 -21.98 -7.46 9.41
C ASN A 253 -23.28 -7.88 10.10
N TYR A 254 -23.29 -9.11 10.61
CA TYR A 254 -24.43 -9.65 11.32
C TYR A 254 -24.00 -10.66 12.39
N ASN A 255 -24.45 -10.45 13.62
CA ASN A 255 -24.27 -11.39 14.74
C ASN A 255 -25.31 -12.49 14.63
N LEU A 256 -24.90 -13.69 14.18
CA LEU A 256 -25.78 -14.87 14.15
C LEU A 256 -26.15 -15.30 15.56
N ASN A 257 -25.18 -15.28 16.46
CA ASN A 257 -25.31 -15.49 17.90
C ASN A 257 -24.04 -14.92 18.58
N ASP A 258 -23.94 -15.09 19.90
CA ASP A 258 -22.84 -14.54 20.71
C ASP A 258 -21.44 -15.03 20.31
N ASN A 259 -21.32 -16.16 19.61
CA ASN A 259 -20.04 -16.75 19.23
C ASN A 259 -19.77 -16.66 17.71
N ASN A 260 -20.76 -16.26 16.91
CA ASN A 260 -20.67 -16.29 15.45
C ASN A 260 -21.07 -14.94 14.85
N LYS A 261 -20.15 -14.33 14.12
CA LYS A 261 -20.38 -13.09 13.39
C LYS A 261 -19.97 -13.24 11.94
N LEU A 262 -20.85 -12.87 11.02
CA LEU A 262 -20.57 -12.82 9.59
C LEU A 262 -20.27 -11.38 9.17
N TYR A 263 -19.35 -11.25 8.23
CA TYR A 263 -19.05 -10.01 7.54
C TYR A 263 -19.08 -10.25 6.03
N LEU A 264 -19.60 -9.26 5.34
CA LEU A 264 -19.53 -9.12 3.90
C LEU A 264 -18.90 -7.77 3.60
N SER A 265 -17.82 -7.74 2.84
CA SER A 265 -17.25 -6.49 2.36
C SER A 265 -16.95 -6.57 0.87
N GLY A 266 -17.01 -5.42 0.20
CA GLY A 266 -16.73 -5.31 -1.22
C GLY A 266 -16.21 -3.93 -1.58
N TYR A 267 -15.46 -3.88 -2.66
CA TYR A 267 -14.96 -2.68 -3.28
C TYR A 267 -15.05 -2.80 -4.79
N PHE A 268 -15.46 -1.74 -5.44
CA PHE A 268 -15.41 -1.57 -6.88
C PHE A 268 -14.92 -0.17 -7.19
N GLY A 269 -13.92 -0.04 -8.05
CA GLY A 269 -13.42 1.25 -8.51
C GLY A 269 -12.98 1.18 -9.96
N ARG A 270 -13.24 2.23 -10.73
CA ARG A 270 -12.89 2.33 -12.14
C ARG A 270 -12.43 3.72 -12.50
N ASP A 271 -11.42 3.76 -13.33
CA ASP A 271 -10.89 4.96 -13.99
C ASP A 271 -11.11 4.87 -15.49
N ALA A 272 -11.35 6.02 -16.12
CA ALA A 272 -11.41 6.15 -17.57
C ALA A 272 -10.78 7.47 -18.01
N PHE A 273 -9.94 7.38 -19.03
CA PHE A 273 -9.24 8.50 -19.65
C PHE A 273 -9.39 8.45 -21.16
N GLU A 274 -9.54 9.60 -21.76
CA GLU A 274 -9.48 9.80 -23.20
C GLU A 274 -8.52 10.93 -23.51
N PHE A 275 -7.60 10.69 -24.41
CA PHE A 275 -6.58 11.63 -24.87
C PHE A 275 -6.84 11.98 -26.34
N GLY A 276 -7.77 12.91 -26.54
CA GLY A 276 -8.23 13.33 -27.87
C GLY A 276 -8.63 12.15 -28.74
N GLU A 277 -8.17 12.18 -29.99
CA GLU A 277 -8.37 11.11 -30.98
C GLU A 277 -7.25 10.05 -30.95
N SER A 278 -6.26 10.15 -30.04
CA SER A 278 -5.09 9.28 -30.05
C SER A 278 -5.35 7.95 -29.34
N PHE A 279 -5.69 8.01 -28.05
CA PHE A 279 -5.91 6.79 -27.27
C PHE A 279 -6.86 6.99 -26.11
N SER A 280 -7.41 5.89 -25.62
CA SER A 280 -8.20 5.82 -24.40
C SER A 280 -7.62 4.74 -23.47
N THR A 281 -7.77 4.91 -22.18
CA THR A 281 -7.39 3.87 -21.22
C THR A 281 -8.41 3.79 -20.09
N SER A 282 -8.68 2.57 -19.62
CA SER A 282 -9.46 2.37 -18.41
C SER A 282 -8.89 1.23 -17.58
N TYR A 283 -8.95 1.36 -16.26
CA TYR A 283 -8.51 0.34 -15.33
C TYR A 283 -9.34 0.37 -14.05
N GLY A 284 -9.32 -0.73 -13.31
CA GLY A 284 -10.09 -0.79 -12.06
C GLY A 284 -9.81 -2.01 -11.21
N ASN A 285 -10.22 -1.91 -9.95
CA ASN A 285 -10.21 -3.00 -8.99
C ASN A 285 -11.64 -3.40 -8.64
N LEU A 286 -11.86 -4.71 -8.51
CA LEU A 286 -13.05 -5.29 -7.92
C LEU A 286 -12.62 -6.27 -6.83
N SER A 287 -13.17 -6.15 -5.63
CA SER A 287 -12.92 -7.13 -4.57
C SER A 287 -14.16 -7.44 -3.76
N GLY A 288 -14.19 -8.65 -3.22
CA GLY A 288 -15.23 -9.12 -2.31
C GLY A 288 -14.65 -10.06 -1.26
N ASN A 289 -15.17 -9.99 -0.04
CA ASN A 289 -14.75 -10.84 1.07
C ASN A 289 -15.98 -11.26 1.89
N ILE A 290 -16.13 -12.58 2.06
CA ILE A 290 -17.06 -13.17 3.03
C ILE A 290 -16.22 -13.71 4.16
N ARG A 291 -16.46 -13.23 5.38
CA ARG A 291 -15.67 -13.59 6.55
C ARG A 291 -16.57 -14.06 7.68
N TRP A 292 -16.22 -15.20 8.24
CA TRP A 292 -16.87 -15.76 9.42
C TRP A 292 -15.91 -15.74 10.61
N ASN A 293 -16.28 -14.97 11.63
CA ASN A 293 -15.61 -14.95 12.92
C ASN A 293 -16.30 -15.91 13.86
N HIS A 294 -15.53 -16.81 14.48
CA HIS A 294 -16.04 -17.77 15.44
C HIS A 294 -15.22 -17.75 16.73
N ILE A 295 -15.91 -17.66 17.86
CA ILE A 295 -15.35 -17.75 19.21
C ILE A 295 -15.60 -19.17 19.73
N PHE A 296 -14.57 -20.03 19.72
CA PHE A 296 -14.70 -21.39 20.25
C PHE A 296 -14.86 -21.40 21.77
N ASN A 297 -14.10 -20.56 22.45
CA ASN A 297 -14.13 -20.36 23.89
C ASN A 297 -13.40 -19.04 24.24
N GLU A 298 -13.26 -18.74 25.53
CA GLU A 298 -12.68 -17.49 26.05
C GLU A 298 -11.22 -17.24 25.61
N ARG A 299 -10.56 -18.27 25.08
CA ARG A 299 -9.12 -18.22 24.69
C ARG A 299 -8.87 -18.46 23.22
N LEU A 300 -9.81 -19.07 22.49
CA LEU A 300 -9.64 -19.43 21.09
C LEU A 300 -10.62 -18.72 20.20
N PHE A 301 -10.09 -17.88 19.34
CA PHE A 301 -10.80 -17.13 18.31
C PHE A 301 -10.35 -17.58 16.92
N SER A 302 -11.25 -17.66 15.96
CA SER A 302 -10.93 -17.93 14.56
C SER A 302 -11.57 -16.95 13.59
N ASN A 303 -10.97 -16.87 12.42
CA ASN A 303 -11.37 -16.02 11.31
C ASN A 303 -11.19 -16.79 10.00
N LEU A 304 -12.32 -17.20 9.39
CA LEU A 304 -12.35 -17.84 8.06
C LEU A 304 -12.79 -16.80 7.03
N SER A 305 -11.97 -16.58 6.00
CA SER A 305 -12.25 -15.62 4.92
C SER A 305 -12.21 -16.30 3.56
N LEU A 306 -13.23 -16.03 2.75
CA LEU A 306 -13.28 -16.32 1.31
C LEU A 306 -13.19 -14.99 0.57
N ILE A 307 -12.14 -14.80 -0.21
CA ILE A 307 -11.80 -13.52 -0.81
C ILE A 307 -11.67 -13.68 -2.31
N TYR A 308 -12.25 -12.74 -3.05
CA TYR A 308 -12.04 -12.56 -4.47
C TYR A 308 -11.45 -11.17 -4.72
N SER A 309 -10.46 -11.08 -5.60
CA SER A 309 -9.93 -9.80 -6.09
C SER A 309 -9.64 -9.88 -7.58
N LYS A 310 -9.98 -8.82 -8.29
CA LYS A 310 -9.71 -8.65 -9.71
C LYS A 310 -9.12 -7.25 -9.94
N TYR A 311 -8.13 -7.19 -10.81
CA TYR A 311 -7.67 -5.96 -11.45
C TYR A 311 -7.74 -6.16 -12.95
N ASP A 312 -8.30 -5.21 -13.68
CA ASP A 312 -8.30 -5.20 -15.13
C ASP A 312 -7.94 -3.83 -15.67
N TYR A 313 -7.35 -3.83 -16.85
CA TYR A 313 -7.14 -2.61 -17.59
C TYR A 313 -7.37 -2.83 -19.10
N SER A 314 -7.66 -1.71 -19.79
CA SER A 314 -7.70 -1.66 -21.24
C SER A 314 -7.01 -0.40 -21.75
N LEU A 315 -6.35 -0.52 -22.90
CA LEU A 315 -5.81 0.57 -23.69
C LEU A 315 -6.41 0.48 -25.10
N GLY A 316 -7.14 1.49 -25.52
CA GLY A 316 -7.67 1.62 -26.88
C GLY A 316 -6.79 2.57 -27.69
N ILE A 317 -6.26 2.14 -28.82
CA ILE A 317 -5.54 2.97 -29.79
C ILE A 317 -6.51 3.28 -30.95
N LYS A 318 -7.03 4.50 -30.95
CA LYS A 318 -8.09 4.91 -31.87
C LYS A 318 -7.61 4.98 -33.33
N ILE A 319 -6.35 5.41 -33.53
CA ILE A 319 -5.77 5.57 -34.89
C ILE A 319 -5.58 4.20 -35.57
N GLU A 320 -5.17 3.19 -34.78
CA GLU A 320 -4.93 1.83 -35.29
C GLU A 320 -6.14 0.89 -35.10
N GLU A 321 -7.21 1.41 -34.49
CA GLU A 321 -8.50 0.75 -34.30
C GLU A 321 -8.41 -0.59 -33.58
N PHE A 322 -7.70 -0.65 -32.43
CA PHE A 322 -7.66 -1.83 -31.59
C PHE A 322 -7.69 -1.50 -30.10
N ASP A 323 -8.15 -2.46 -29.30
CA ASP A 323 -8.08 -2.47 -27.86
C ASP A 323 -7.09 -3.55 -27.39
N TRP A 324 -6.21 -3.16 -26.45
CA TRP A 324 -5.45 -4.08 -25.59
C TRP A 324 -6.18 -4.23 -24.27
N VAL A 325 -6.46 -5.46 -23.84
CA VAL A 325 -7.10 -5.75 -22.56
C VAL A 325 -6.30 -6.79 -21.78
N SER A 326 -6.16 -6.58 -20.46
CA SER A 326 -5.43 -7.48 -19.56
C SER A 326 -6.13 -7.57 -18.22
N SER A 327 -5.94 -8.66 -17.48
CA SER A 327 -6.48 -8.81 -16.14
C SER A 327 -5.73 -9.81 -15.27
N ILE A 328 -5.85 -9.61 -13.96
CA ILE A 328 -5.45 -10.57 -12.94
C ILE A 328 -6.65 -10.85 -12.03
N ASN A 329 -6.97 -12.12 -11.83
CA ASN A 329 -7.98 -12.57 -10.90
C ASN A 329 -7.33 -13.44 -9.82
N ASN A 330 -7.78 -13.32 -8.57
CA ASN A 330 -7.39 -14.24 -7.52
C ASN A 330 -8.58 -14.66 -6.65
N TYR A 331 -8.53 -15.90 -6.19
CA TYR A 331 -9.45 -16.51 -5.23
C TYR A 331 -8.63 -16.97 -4.04
N ASN A 332 -8.92 -16.44 -2.86
CA ASN A 332 -8.15 -16.70 -1.66
C ASN A 332 -9.04 -17.29 -0.55
N LEU A 333 -8.61 -18.43 -0.02
CA LEU A 333 -9.15 -19.04 1.19
C LEU A 333 -8.13 -18.84 2.31
N LYS A 334 -8.56 -18.24 3.42
CA LYS A 334 -7.70 -17.94 4.55
C LYS A 334 -8.38 -18.35 5.85
N TYR A 335 -7.67 -19.06 6.71
CA TYR A 335 -8.15 -19.45 8.03
C TYR A 335 -7.11 -19.13 9.09
N ASP A 336 -7.40 -18.13 9.90
CA ASP A 336 -6.54 -17.63 10.98
C ASP A 336 -7.14 -18.01 12.33
N LEU A 337 -6.30 -18.50 13.24
CA LEU A 337 -6.67 -18.81 14.62
C LEU A 337 -5.75 -18.04 15.57
N LYS A 338 -6.34 -17.59 16.67
CA LYS A 338 -5.61 -16.91 17.74
C LYS A 338 -5.95 -17.55 19.08
N TYR A 339 -4.90 -18.00 19.79
CA TYR A 339 -5.02 -18.65 21.07
C TYR A 339 -4.31 -17.87 22.17
N TYR A 340 -5.03 -17.53 23.22
CA TYR A 340 -4.55 -16.81 24.39
C TYR A 340 -4.28 -17.81 25.51
N PHE A 341 -3.05 -18.32 25.61
CA PHE A 341 -2.65 -19.23 26.69
C PHE A 341 -2.74 -18.53 28.05
N SER A 342 -2.22 -17.29 28.11
CA SER A 342 -2.20 -16.42 29.29
C SER A 342 -2.01 -14.97 28.85
N ASP A 343 -1.99 -14.03 29.79
CA ASP A 343 -1.59 -12.64 29.58
C ASP A 343 -0.13 -12.47 29.11
N LYS A 344 0.71 -13.51 29.30
CA LYS A 344 2.13 -13.52 28.94
C LYS A 344 2.44 -14.27 27.64
N PHE A 345 1.54 -15.13 27.17
CA PHE A 345 1.79 -15.96 25.98
C PHE A 345 0.55 -16.06 25.08
N LYS A 346 0.73 -15.64 23.84
CA LYS A 346 -0.30 -15.70 22.78
C LYS A 346 0.27 -16.40 21.56
N LEU A 347 -0.57 -17.11 20.84
CA LEU A 347 -0.23 -17.83 19.63
C LEU A 347 -1.20 -17.47 18.51
N ASP A 348 -0.68 -17.00 17.37
CA ASP A 348 -1.42 -16.84 16.12
C ASP A 348 -0.93 -17.91 15.15
N PHE A 349 -1.85 -18.64 14.51
CA PHE A 349 -1.50 -19.66 13.53
C PHE A 349 -2.60 -19.79 12.48
N GLY A 350 -2.26 -20.31 11.32
CA GLY A 350 -3.25 -20.39 10.26
C GLY A 350 -2.70 -20.90 8.95
N VAL A 351 -3.60 -20.97 7.98
CA VAL A 351 -3.33 -21.41 6.61
C VAL A 351 -3.99 -20.45 5.62
N SER A 352 -3.38 -20.32 4.45
CA SER A 352 -3.95 -19.58 3.33
C SER A 352 -3.62 -20.26 2.01
N SER A 353 -4.53 -20.14 1.03
CA SER A 353 -4.29 -20.63 -0.33
C SER A 353 -4.92 -19.67 -1.32
N ILE A 354 -4.13 -19.20 -2.28
CA ILE A 354 -4.54 -18.26 -3.32
C ILE A 354 -4.38 -18.94 -4.68
N TYR A 355 -5.47 -19.01 -5.43
CA TYR A 355 -5.43 -19.37 -6.84
C TYR A 355 -5.42 -18.10 -7.68
N TYR A 356 -4.45 -17.99 -8.58
CA TYR A 356 -4.27 -16.86 -9.51
C TYR A 356 -4.58 -17.27 -10.94
N ASP A 357 -5.24 -16.38 -11.66
CA ASP A 357 -5.48 -16.47 -13.11
C ASP A 357 -5.09 -15.15 -13.75
N PHE A 358 -3.96 -15.15 -14.47
CA PHE A 358 -3.41 -14.00 -15.19
C PHE A 358 -3.82 -14.10 -16.66
N ASP A 359 -4.46 -13.07 -17.16
CA ASP A 359 -4.65 -12.80 -18.59
C ASP A 359 -3.65 -11.70 -18.97
N PRO A 360 -2.47 -12.03 -19.53
CA PRO A 360 -1.41 -11.05 -19.75
C PRO A 360 -1.76 -10.06 -20.87
N GLY A 361 -2.65 -10.42 -21.78
CA GLY A 361 -3.16 -9.48 -22.76
C GLY A 361 -3.83 -10.11 -23.99
N GLN A 362 -4.75 -9.33 -24.53
CA GLN A 362 -5.44 -9.64 -25.79
C GLN A 362 -5.54 -8.36 -26.63
N ILE A 363 -5.14 -8.44 -27.90
CA ILE A 363 -5.41 -7.40 -28.91
C ILE A 363 -6.72 -7.73 -29.60
N LYS A 364 -7.66 -6.80 -29.59
CA LYS A 364 -8.97 -6.90 -30.20
C LYS A 364 -9.16 -5.76 -31.19
N PRO A 365 -9.18 -6.02 -32.51
CA PRO A 365 -9.58 -5.01 -33.48
C PRO A 365 -10.97 -4.45 -33.12
N THR A 366 -11.15 -3.14 -33.22
CA THR A 366 -12.42 -2.44 -32.93
C THR A 366 -13.25 -2.18 -34.16
N SER A 367 -12.69 -2.40 -35.39
CA SER A 367 -13.39 -2.28 -36.65
C SER A 367 -12.92 -3.34 -37.65
N GLU A 368 -13.68 -3.53 -38.72
CA GLU A 368 -13.29 -4.40 -39.85
C GLU A 368 -12.16 -3.77 -40.70
N THR A 369 -11.91 -2.48 -40.55
CA THR A 369 -10.88 -1.72 -41.25
C THR A 369 -9.55 -1.67 -40.50
N SER A 370 -9.49 -2.18 -39.29
CA SER A 370 -8.25 -2.25 -38.50
C SER A 370 -7.18 -3.07 -39.26
N SER A 371 -5.98 -2.52 -39.35
CA SER A 371 -4.81 -3.21 -39.91
C SER A 371 -4.19 -4.22 -38.96
N ILE A 372 -4.66 -4.25 -37.70
CA ILE A 372 -4.10 -5.06 -36.60
C ILE A 372 -4.80 -6.40 -36.52
N ASN A 373 -4.01 -7.48 -36.49
CA ASN A 373 -4.55 -8.84 -36.33
C ASN A 373 -4.87 -9.10 -34.83
N PRO A 374 -5.96 -9.86 -34.56
CA PRO A 374 -6.24 -10.33 -33.22
C PRO A 374 -5.07 -11.14 -32.63
N LEU A 375 -4.68 -10.85 -31.41
CA LEU A 375 -3.67 -11.59 -30.68
C LEU A 375 -4.21 -11.94 -29.29
N THR A 376 -3.99 -13.17 -28.84
CA THR A 376 -4.30 -13.59 -27.47
C THR A 376 -3.07 -14.23 -26.87
N LEU A 377 -2.55 -13.65 -25.81
CA LEU A 377 -1.42 -14.21 -25.07
C LEU A 377 -1.89 -15.33 -24.14
N ASP A 378 -1.00 -16.27 -23.84
CA ASP A 378 -1.30 -17.43 -23.02
C ASP A 378 -1.61 -17.05 -21.58
N ARG A 379 -2.74 -17.52 -21.06
CA ARG A 379 -3.11 -17.34 -19.67
C ARG A 379 -2.18 -18.09 -18.75
N LYS A 380 -1.74 -17.41 -17.68
CA LYS A 380 -0.82 -17.96 -16.68
C LYS A 380 -1.59 -18.23 -15.39
N LYS A 381 -1.53 -19.47 -14.89
CA LYS A 381 -2.22 -19.89 -13.67
C LYS A 381 -1.24 -20.32 -12.61
N ALA A 382 -1.56 -20.04 -11.35
CA ALA A 382 -0.70 -20.43 -10.24
C ALA A 382 -1.49 -20.64 -8.94
N ILE A 383 -0.93 -21.44 -8.04
CA ILE A 383 -1.41 -21.59 -6.66
C ILE A 383 -0.29 -21.22 -5.71
N GLU A 384 -0.57 -20.29 -4.80
CA GLU A 384 0.27 -19.95 -3.65
C GLU A 384 -0.42 -20.43 -2.38
N SER A 385 0.21 -21.32 -1.62
CA SER A 385 -0.31 -21.81 -0.34
C SER A 385 0.69 -21.59 0.77
N ALA A 386 0.22 -21.32 1.97
CA ALA A 386 1.10 -21.14 3.11
C ALA A 386 0.46 -21.57 4.42
N ALA A 387 1.31 -22.05 5.33
CA ALA A 387 0.98 -22.25 6.74
C ALA A 387 1.90 -21.39 7.60
N TYR A 388 1.40 -20.87 8.72
CA TYR A 388 2.20 -20.06 9.61
C TYR A 388 1.87 -20.30 11.08
N ILE A 389 2.84 -20.02 11.91
CA ILE A 389 2.72 -19.95 13.36
C ILE A 389 3.51 -18.74 13.87
N ASN A 390 2.97 -18.01 14.82
CA ASN A 390 3.57 -16.80 15.39
C ASN A 390 3.25 -16.74 16.88
N ALA A 391 4.25 -16.63 17.73
CA ALA A 391 4.11 -16.54 19.16
C ALA A 391 4.55 -15.16 19.66
N GLU A 392 3.78 -14.57 20.55
CA GLU A 392 4.15 -13.40 21.35
C GLU A 392 4.29 -13.80 22.81
N GLN A 393 5.45 -13.53 23.40
CA GLN A 393 5.77 -13.95 24.75
C GLN A 393 6.42 -12.83 25.58
N LYS A 394 5.84 -12.51 26.73
CA LYS A 394 6.45 -11.65 27.75
C LYS A 394 7.40 -12.50 28.61
N LEU A 395 8.70 -12.42 28.32
CA LEU A 395 9.71 -13.18 29.03
C LEU A 395 9.99 -12.60 30.44
N THR A 396 10.00 -11.27 30.54
CA THR A 396 10.11 -10.54 31.78
C THR A 396 9.13 -9.38 31.81
N THR A 397 9.11 -8.60 32.87
CA THR A 397 8.33 -7.36 32.94
C THR A 397 8.72 -6.34 31.85
N ASN A 398 9.99 -6.37 31.43
CA ASN A 398 10.56 -5.40 30.50
C ASN A 398 10.89 -5.97 29.11
N LEU A 399 10.88 -7.30 28.95
CA LEU A 399 11.23 -7.95 27.67
C LEU A 399 10.04 -8.73 27.12
N THR A 400 9.59 -8.30 25.96
CA THR A 400 8.60 -9.01 25.13
C THR A 400 9.28 -9.45 23.82
N VAL A 401 9.08 -10.69 23.43
CA VAL A 401 9.57 -11.24 22.16
C VAL A 401 8.41 -11.74 21.33
N GLN A 402 8.57 -11.63 20.02
CA GLN A 402 7.69 -12.24 19.05
C GLN A 402 8.55 -13.05 18.09
N TYR A 403 8.15 -14.28 17.81
CA TYR A 403 8.84 -15.15 16.86
C TYR A 403 7.83 -15.97 16.09
N GLY A 404 8.12 -16.19 14.82
CA GLY A 404 7.21 -16.89 13.94
C GLY A 404 7.90 -17.52 12.76
N LEU A 405 7.20 -18.46 12.18
CA LEU A 405 7.61 -19.18 11.00
C LEU A 405 6.43 -19.24 10.03
N ARG A 406 6.71 -18.93 8.78
CA ARG A 406 5.80 -19.17 7.65
C ARG A 406 6.50 -20.11 6.68
N TYR A 407 5.79 -21.10 6.20
CA TYR A 407 6.20 -21.91 5.06
C TYR A 407 5.24 -21.66 3.92
N SER A 408 5.76 -21.15 2.81
CA SER A 408 4.99 -20.88 1.61
C SER A 408 5.41 -21.78 0.46
N THR A 409 4.44 -22.23 -0.31
CA THR A 409 4.65 -23.00 -1.54
C THR A 409 3.98 -22.27 -2.69
N PHE A 410 4.61 -22.34 -3.85
CA PHE A 410 4.09 -21.78 -5.08
C PHE A 410 4.20 -22.80 -6.20
N SER A 411 3.13 -23.01 -6.94
CA SER A 411 3.07 -23.91 -8.10
C SER A 411 2.57 -23.15 -9.30
N ARG A 412 3.40 -23.04 -10.33
CA ARG A 412 3.04 -22.57 -11.66
C ARG A 412 2.33 -23.72 -12.37
N LEU A 413 1.07 -23.53 -12.73
CA LEU A 413 0.24 -24.55 -13.36
C LEU A 413 0.39 -24.54 -14.88
N GLY A 414 0.14 -25.69 -15.50
CA GLY A 414 0.13 -25.91 -16.94
C GLY A 414 -1.14 -25.38 -17.65
N GLY A 415 -1.42 -25.94 -18.81
CA GLY A 415 -2.46 -25.52 -19.75
C GLY A 415 -1.92 -24.60 -20.82
N GLN A 416 -0.61 -24.65 -21.07
CA GLN A 416 0.10 -23.90 -22.10
C GLN A 416 1.36 -24.64 -22.55
N ALA A 417 1.91 -24.30 -23.70
CA ALA A 417 3.26 -24.67 -24.10
C ALA A 417 4.28 -23.71 -23.50
N MET A 418 5.48 -24.21 -23.25
CA MET A 418 6.63 -23.42 -22.80
C MET A 418 7.75 -23.61 -23.79
N VAL A 419 8.36 -22.51 -24.20
CA VAL A 419 9.54 -22.56 -25.08
C VAL A 419 10.73 -23.16 -24.35
N ASP A 420 11.43 -24.07 -25.02
CA ASP A 420 12.68 -24.65 -24.55
C ASP A 420 13.85 -23.97 -25.29
N TYR A 421 14.81 -23.49 -24.48
CA TYR A 421 15.98 -22.77 -24.98
C TYR A 421 17.23 -23.64 -24.92
N ALA A 422 18.15 -23.48 -25.89
CA ALA A 422 19.46 -24.10 -25.87
C ALA A 422 20.17 -23.78 -24.54
N ASN A 423 20.79 -24.80 -23.94
CA ASN A 423 21.42 -24.71 -22.62
C ASN A 423 20.51 -24.17 -21.49
N ASN A 424 19.18 -24.16 -21.70
CA ASN A 424 18.21 -23.58 -20.77
C ASN A 424 18.44 -22.06 -20.50
N GLN A 425 18.89 -21.33 -21.54
CA GLN A 425 19.26 -19.92 -21.51
C GLN A 425 18.27 -19.11 -22.39
N PRO A 426 17.23 -18.47 -21.81
CA PRO A 426 16.31 -17.62 -22.59
C PRO A 426 16.98 -16.30 -23.05
N VAL A 427 18.06 -15.90 -22.37
CA VAL A 427 18.91 -14.74 -22.72
C VAL A 427 20.35 -15.20 -22.82
N VAL A 428 21.08 -14.72 -23.82
CA VAL A 428 22.51 -14.98 -24.04
C VAL A 428 23.25 -13.67 -24.30
N TYR A 429 24.51 -13.62 -23.88
CA TYR A 429 25.36 -12.45 -24.16
C TYR A 429 26.15 -12.68 -25.43
N ASN A 430 25.98 -11.78 -26.40
CA ASN A 430 26.77 -11.74 -27.63
C ASN A 430 28.05 -10.96 -27.38
N ASN A 431 29.19 -11.69 -27.32
CA ASN A 431 30.51 -11.06 -27.05
C ASN A 431 31.02 -10.17 -28.21
N GLU A 432 30.55 -10.40 -29.43
CA GLU A 432 30.99 -9.62 -30.60
C GLU A 432 30.30 -8.26 -30.64
N LEU A 433 29.00 -8.26 -30.35
CA LEU A 433 28.17 -7.04 -30.33
C LEU A 433 28.17 -6.33 -28.99
N GLY A 434 28.53 -7.02 -27.88
CA GLY A 434 28.52 -6.47 -26.55
C GLY A 434 27.10 -6.28 -25.97
N ILE A 435 26.11 -7.02 -26.43
CA ILE A 435 24.69 -6.89 -26.05
C ILE A 435 24.12 -8.22 -25.58
N TYR A 436 22.99 -8.16 -24.84
CA TYR A 436 22.17 -9.32 -24.54
C TYR A 436 21.16 -9.53 -25.65
N GLU A 437 20.98 -10.77 -26.07
CA GLU A 437 20.06 -11.21 -27.13
C GLU A 437 19.17 -12.36 -26.63
N ARG A 438 18.10 -12.64 -27.34
CA ARG A 438 17.25 -13.81 -27.11
C ARG A 438 18.02 -15.08 -27.32
N GLY A 439 17.85 -16.05 -26.42
CA GLY A 439 18.44 -17.38 -26.54
C GLY A 439 17.83 -18.18 -27.70
N GLU A 440 18.60 -19.13 -28.24
CA GLU A 440 18.16 -20.03 -29.30
C GLU A 440 17.00 -20.91 -28.83
N GLU A 441 15.86 -20.86 -29.51
CA GLU A 441 14.72 -21.71 -29.27
C GLU A 441 14.93 -23.07 -29.92
N ILE A 442 14.85 -24.15 -29.15
CA ILE A 442 15.09 -25.54 -29.65
C ILE A 442 13.82 -26.38 -29.70
N GLY A 443 12.68 -25.84 -29.25
CA GLY A 443 11.38 -26.50 -29.27
C GLY A 443 10.45 -25.97 -28.20
N GLU A 444 9.34 -26.68 -28.02
CA GLU A 444 8.32 -26.35 -27.01
C GLU A 444 7.91 -27.61 -26.23
N THR A 445 7.76 -27.46 -24.91
CA THR A 445 7.18 -28.49 -24.05
C THR A 445 5.75 -28.10 -23.67
N SER A 446 4.77 -28.93 -24.11
CA SER A 446 3.37 -28.75 -23.76
C SER A 446 3.07 -29.31 -22.36
N TYR A 447 2.32 -28.55 -21.57
CA TYR A 447 1.85 -28.93 -20.24
C TYR A 447 0.32 -28.98 -20.21
N ASP A 448 -0.25 -30.08 -19.77
CA ASP A 448 -1.70 -30.19 -19.57
C ASP A 448 -2.15 -29.29 -18.39
N LYS A 449 -3.47 -29.00 -18.34
CA LYS A 449 -4.03 -28.12 -17.26
C LYS A 449 -3.80 -28.63 -15.85
N SER A 450 -3.60 -29.95 -15.67
CA SER A 450 -3.32 -30.60 -14.40
C SER A 450 -1.84 -30.60 -14.03
N ASP A 451 -0.96 -30.29 -14.97
CA ASP A 451 0.49 -30.36 -14.76
C ASP A 451 0.99 -29.15 -13.94
N VAL A 452 2.13 -29.35 -13.33
CA VAL A 452 2.86 -28.28 -12.63
C VAL A 452 4.16 -28.02 -13.40
N ILE A 453 4.24 -26.83 -14.02
CA ILE A 453 5.43 -26.40 -14.78
C ILE A 453 6.62 -26.22 -13.84
N GLN A 454 6.40 -25.54 -12.71
CA GLN A 454 7.44 -25.23 -11.73
C GLN A 454 6.86 -25.15 -10.32
N ARG A 455 7.62 -25.63 -9.33
CA ARG A 455 7.26 -25.53 -7.92
C ARG A 455 8.39 -24.90 -7.13
N TYR A 456 8.02 -24.03 -6.17
CA TYR A 456 8.91 -23.41 -5.20
C TYR A 456 8.37 -23.64 -3.79
N GLY A 457 9.27 -23.68 -2.81
CA GLY A 457 8.94 -23.73 -1.39
C GLY A 457 9.94 -22.91 -0.60
N ASN A 458 9.45 -22.01 0.26
CA ASN A 458 10.28 -21.08 1.03
C ASN A 458 9.92 -21.11 2.51
N VAL A 459 10.95 -21.11 3.34
CA VAL A 459 10.84 -20.95 4.80
C VAL A 459 11.09 -19.47 5.12
N GLU A 460 10.14 -18.84 5.81
CA GLU A 460 10.13 -17.41 6.11
C GLU A 460 10.14 -17.19 7.64
N PRO A 461 11.31 -17.29 8.30
CA PRO A 461 11.45 -17.00 9.73
C PRO A 461 11.29 -15.50 10.01
N ARG A 462 10.75 -15.19 11.17
CA ARG A 462 10.53 -13.80 11.64
C ARG A 462 10.74 -13.75 13.14
N ALA A 463 11.39 -12.70 13.59
CA ALA A 463 11.61 -12.47 15.02
C ALA A 463 11.64 -10.97 15.30
N SER A 464 11.07 -10.59 16.41
CA SER A 464 11.22 -9.24 16.94
C SER A 464 11.22 -9.23 18.46
N LEU A 465 11.84 -8.23 19.03
CA LEU A 465 11.90 -8.02 20.46
C LEU A 465 11.66 -6.55 20.81
N ALA A 466 11.09 -6.31 21.98
CA ALA A 466 11.02 -5.02 22.62
C ALA A 466 11.57 -5.14 24.04
N TYR A 467 12.58 -4.32 24.33
CA TYR A 467 13.16 -4.20 25.67
C TYR A 467 12.86 -2.81 26.20
N GLN A 468 12.06 -2.72 27.24
CA GLN A 468 11.71 -1.48 27.92
C GLN A 468 12.88 -1.05 28.80
N LEU A 469 13.53 0.09 28.46
CA LEU A 469 14.64 0.66 29.21
C LEU A 469 14.15 1.42 30.44
N THR A 470 13.08 2.22 30.24
CA THR A 470 12.39 2.99 31.27
C THR A 470 10.89 2.92 31.04
N GLU A 471 10.08 3.50 31.91
CA GLU A 471 8.62 3.57 31.69
C GLU A 471 8.25 4.32 30.39
N SER A 472 9.11 5.21 29.93
CA SER A 472 8.87 6.07 28.75
C SER A 472 9.78 5.77 27.56
N SER A 473 10.62 4.73 27.62
CA SER A 473 11.52 4.40 26.49
C SER A 473 11.74 2.90 26.31
N SER A 474 11.96 2.50 25.05
CA SER A 474 12.28 1.12 24.67
C SER A 474 13.25 1.06 23.50
N VAL A 475 13.97 -0.04 23.42
CA VAL A 475 14.73 -0.47 22.24
C VAL A 475 14.03 -1.67 21.64
N LYS A 476 13.90 -1.68 20.32
CA LYS A 476 13.33 -2.80 19.59
C LYS A 476 14.29 -3.26 18.51
N ALA A 477 14.27 -4.55 18.23
CA ALA A 477 14.98 -5.13 17.09
C ALA A 477 14.07 -6.11 16.38
N GLY A 478 14.28 -6.26 15.07
CA GLY A 478 13.46 -7.15 14.25
C GLY A 478 14.24 -7.73 13.08
N TYR A 479 13.86 -8.95 12.72
CA TYR A 479 14.30 -9.66 11.54
C TYR A 479 13.08 -10.28 10.86
N SER A 480 13.03 -10.23 9.53
CA SER A 480 12.03 -10.93 8.75
C SER A 480 12.56 -11.35 7.40
N ARG A 481 12.25 -12.60 7.02
CA ARG A 481 12.40 -13.10 5.65
C ARG A 481 11.04 -13.23 5.01
N VAL A 482 10.91 -12.79 3.74
CA VAL A 482 9.67 -12.83 2.96
C VAL A 482 9.97 -13.27 1.53
N ALA A 483 9.10 -14.14 0.99
CA ALA A 483 9.10 -14.54 -0.42
C ALA A 483 7.99 -13.84 -1.20
N GLN A 484 8.29 -13.49 -2.46
CA GLN A 484 7.33 -12.92 -3.41
C GLN A 484 7.34 -13.72 -4.70
N TYR A 485 6.16 -14.18 -5.14
CA TYR A 485 6.00 -15.06 -6.29
C TYR A 485 5.34 -14.37 -7.50
N ILE A 486 4.86 -13.16 -7.33
CA ILE A 486 4.14 -12.39 -8.35
C ILE A 486 4.86 -11.08 -8.58
N HIS A 487 5.15 -10.78 -9.83
CA HIS A 487 5.99 -9.67 -10.24
C HIS A 487 5.21 -8.74 -11.17
N LEU A 488 5.42 -7.44 -11.02
CA LEU A 488 4.99 -6.45 -12.00
C LEU A 488 6.19 -6.11 -12.87
N LEU A 489 6.08 -6.42 -14.14
CA LEU A 489 7.10 -6.11 -15.12
C LEU A 489 6.75 -4.76 -15.77
N SER A 490 7.64 -3.82 -15.60
CA SER A 490 7.51 -2.46 -16.10
C SER A 490 8.88 -1.94 -16.50
N ASN A 491 9.01 -1.45 -17.70
CA ASN A 491 10.19 -0.73 -18.17
C ASN A 491 10.11 0.77 -17.87
N THR A 492 9.08 1.21 -17.16
CA THR A 492 8.89 2.59 -16.72
C THR A 492 9.18 2.76 -15.22
N THR A 493 9.53 3.96 -14.81
CA THR A 493 9.85 4.27 -13.40
C THR A 493 8.60 4.39 -12.51
N SER A 494 7.44 4.61 -13.11
CA SER A 494 6.13 4.67 -12.43
C SER A 494 5.28 3.52 -12.90
N VAL A 495 4.54 2.90 -11.98
CA VAL A 495 3.56 1.87 -12.34
C VAL A 495 2.52 2.47 -13.27
N THR A 496 2.35 1.85 -14.42
CA THR A 496 1.40 2.24 -15.45
C THR A 496 0.34 1.15 -15.63
N PRO A 497 -0.81 1.46 -16.20
CA PRO A 497 -1.78 0.43 -16.56
C PRO A 497 -1.28 -0.58 -17.60
N LEU A 498 -0.21 -0.27 -18.34
CA LEU A 498 0.39 -1.14 -19.36
C LEU A 498 1.35 -2.19 -18.77
N ASP A 499 1.67 -2.09 -17.49
CA ASP A 499 2.60 -3.01 -16.84
C ASP A 499 2.02 -4.42 -16.72
N VAL A 500 2.86 -5.43 -16.93
CA VAL A 500 2.44 -6.82 -17.00
C VAL A 500 2.64 -7.54 -15.68
N TRP A 501 1.57 -8.01 -15.06
CA TRP A 501 1.64 -8.92 -13.94
C TRP A 501 1.98 -10.34 -14.40
N THR A 502 3.03 -10.92 -13.86
CA THR A 502 3.47 -12.28 -14.18
C THR A 502 3.82 -13.08 -12.93
N PRO A 503 3.47 -14.38 -12.88
CA PRO A 503 3.89 -15.28 -11.81
C PRO A 503 5.32 -15.76 -12.00
N SER A 504 5.97 -16.18 -10.92
CA SER A 504 7.19 -16.98 -10.97
C SER A 504 7.00 -18.24 -11.80
N GLY A 505 8.04 -18.71 -12.47
CA GLY A 505 8.02 -19.86 -13.38
C GLY A 505 9.40 -20.46 -13.58
N LYS A 506 9.62 -21.16 -14.66
CA LYS A 506 10.89 -21.85 -14.96
C LYS A 506 12.08 -20.88 -14.96
N PHE A 507 11.91 -19.67 -15.52
CA PHE A 507 12.97 -18.67 -15.71
C PHE A 507 12.84 -17.45 -14.78
N ILE A 508 11.64 -17.17 -14.28
CA ILE A 508 11.36 -16.09 -13.35
C ILE A 508 11.33 -16.65 -11.92
N LYS A 509 12.41 -16.46 -11.17
CA LYS A 509 12.53 -16.97 -9.81
C LYS A 509 11.74 -16.12 -8.82
N PRO A 510 11.26 -16.70 -7.68
CA PRO A 510 10.70 -15.92 -6.58
C PRO A 510 11.72 -14.92 -6.04
N GLN A 511 11.29 -13.67 -5.80
CA GLN A 511 12.11 -12.73 -5.04
C GLN A 511 12.10 -13.12 -3.57
N LEU A 512 13.27 -13.06 -2.93
CA LEU A 512 13.45 -13.26 -1.50
C LEU A 512 14.02 -12.00 -0.90
N ALA A 513 13.52 -11.58 0.26
CA ALA A 513 14.10 -10.46 0.97
C ALA A 513 14.28 -10.76 2.45
N ASP A 514 15.47 -10.42 2.95
CA ASP A 514 15.82 -10.41 4.38
C ASP A 514 15.90 -8.96 4.84
N GLN A 515 15.19 -8.63 5.91
CA GLN A 515 15.24 -7.30 6.51
C GLN A 515 15.57 -7.36 7.99
N TYR A 516 16.52 -6.51 8.39
CA TYR A 516 16.93 -6.26 9.76
C TYR A 516 16.58 -4.84 10.15
N ALA A 517 16.11 -4.64 11.35
CA ALA A 517 15.80 -3.31 11.87
C ALA A 517 16.14 -3.21 13.36
N LEU A 518 16.60 -2.02 13.76
CA LEU A 518 16.88 -1.64 15.15
C LEU A 518 16.28 -0.25 15.41
N GLY A 519 15.57 -0.06 16.52
CA GLY A 519 14.93 1.20 16.81
C GLY A 519 14.96 1.59 18.28
N TYR A 520 14.97 2.90 18.52
CA TYR A 520 14.80 3.52 19.84
C TYR A 520 13.54 4.36 19.84
N PHE A 521 12.70 4.14 20.85
CA PHE A 521 11.38 4.76 21.00
C PHE A 521 11.32 5.46 22.35
N LYS A 522 10.86 6.70 22.38
CA LYS A 522 10.75 7.48 23.61
C LYS A 522 9.56 8.42 23.62
N ASN A 523 8.83 8.43 24.72
CA ASN A 523 7.78 9.39 25.02
C ASN A 523 8.29 10.43 26.04
N PHE A 524 7.89 11.70 25.86
CA PHE A 524 8.26 12.82 26.71
C PHE A 524 6.99 13.50 27.23
N ASN A 525 7.12 14.17 28.40
CA ASN A 525 6.06 14.99 28.99
C ASN A 525 4.70 14.30 29.04
N ASN A 526 4.61 13.13 29.67
CA ASN A 526 3.39 12.33 29.74
C ASN A 526 2.77 12.08 28.35
N GLN A 527 3.63 11.72 27.37
CA GLN A 527 3.23 11.35 26.00
C GLN A 527 2.83 12.54 25.08
N LEU A 528 2.96 13.79 25.56
CA LEU A 528 2.75 14.97 24.73
C LEU A 528 3.62 14.94 23.47
N TYR A 529 4.84 14.42 23.60
CA TYR A 529 5.76 14.19 22.48
C TYR A 529 6.19 12.75 22.41
N SER A 530 6.33 12.22 21.19
CA SER A 530 6.94 10.91 20.93
C SER A 530 8.06 11.03 19.91
N MET A 531 9.11 10.23 20.07
CA MET A 531 10.25 10.14 19.17
C MET A 531 10.51 8.68 18.84
N GLU A 532 10.70 8.43 17.55
CA GLU A 532 11.08 7.14 17.00
C GLU A 532 12.32 7.33 16.13
N VAL A 533 13.37 6.56 16.38
CA VAL A 533 14.58 6.51 15.56
C VAL A 533 14.80 5.07 15.18
N GLU A 534 14.80 4.78 13.87
CA GLU A 534 14.96 3.41 13.37
C GLU A 534 16.07 3.36 12.31
N ALA A 535 16.93 2.37 12.41
CA ALA A 535 17.89 2.00 11.37
C ALA A 535 17.46 0.65 10.77
N TYR A 536 17.60 0.51 9.44
CA TYR A 536 17.28 -0.73 8.77
C TYR A 536 18.32 -1.10 7.70
N TYR A 537 18.42 -2.40 7.45
CA TYR A 537 19.14 -2.98 6.32
C TYR A 537 18.29 -4.07 5.69
N LYS A 538 18.12 -4.04 4.38
CA LYS A 538 17.36 -5.00 3.58
C LYS A 538 18.22 -5.46 2.41
N ASN A 539 18.29 -6.77 2.19
CA ASN A 539 18.83 -7.37 0.98
C ASN A 539 17.77 -8.24 0.31
N GLY A 540 17.84 -8.33 -1.00
CA GLY A 540 16.91 -9.11 -1.78
C GLY A 540 17.59 -9.84 -2.94
N ASP A 541 17.14 -11.07 -3.18
CA ASP A 541 17.61 -11.92 -4.25
C ASP A 541 16.56 -12.03 -5.36
N ASN A 542 17.00 -12.35 -6.58
CA ASN A 542 16.17 -12.60 -7.75
C ASN A 542 15.31 -11.36 -8.17
N ARG A 543 15.83 -10.16 -7.95
CA ARG A 543 15.21 -8.95 -8.49
C ARG A 543 15.32 -8.97 -10.01
N ILE A 544 14.21 -8.70 -10.70
CA ILE A 544 14.17 -8.62 -12.16
C ILE A 544 14.73 -7.27 -12.62
N ASP A 545 15.58 -7.30 -13.63
CA ASP A 545 15.98 -6.17 -14.44
C ASP A 545 15.91 -6.54 -15.93
N TYR A 546 15.95 -5.55 -16.80
CA TYR A 546 15.70 -5.69 -18.23
C TYR A 546 16.99 -5.54 -19.02
N ILE A 547 17.13 -6.34 -20.07
CA ILE A 547 18.17 -6.12 -21.08
C ILE A 547 17.91 -4.78 -21.79
N ASP A 548 18.94 -4.21 -22.40
CA ASP A 548 18.77 -2.98 -23.16
C ASP A 548 17.94 -3.24 -24.42
N GLY A 549 16.98 -2.32 -24.69
CA GLY A 549 16.05 -2.47 -25.80
C GLY A 549 14.91 -3.47 -25.55
N SER A 550 14.69 -3.92 -24.30
CA SER A 550 13.63 -4.88 -23.97
C SER A 550 12.24 -4.38 -24.38
N ASP A 551 11.46 -5.27 -25.01
CA ASP A 551 10.05 -5.08 -25.31
C ASP A 551 9.20 -6.04 -24.47
N LEU A 552 8.35 -5.47 -23.60
CA LEU A 552 7.52 -6.23 -22.67
C LEU A 552 6.08 -6.40 -23.14
N ILE A 553 5.69 -5.70 -24.23
CA ILE A 553 4.30 -5.65 -24.69
C ILE A 553 4.04 -6.73 -25.74
N GLY A 554 2.94 -7.46 -25.56
CA GLY A 554 2.48 -8.42 -26.58
C GLY A 554 3.32 -9.69 -26.73
N GLN A 555 4.13 -10.06 -25.71
CA GLN A 555 5.03 -11.20 -25.78
C GLN A 555 4.65 -12.32 -24.82
N ASN A 556 4.66 -13.57 -25.34
CA ASN A 556 4.52 -14.79 -24.52
C ASN A 556 5.81 -15.14 -23.77
N THR A 557 6.98 -14.84 -24.37
CA THR A 557 8.32 -15.23 -23.93
C THR A 557 9.05 -14.10 -23.20
N ILE A 558 8.40 -13.51 -22.21
CA ILE A 558 8.93 -12.35 -21.47
C ILE A 558 10.27 -12.63 -20.75
N GLU A 559 10.57 -13.92 -20.53
CA GLU A 559 11.85 -14.38 -19.97
C GLU A 559 13.05 -14.09 -20.85
N THR A 560 12.86 -13.80 -22.15
CA THR A 560 13.93 -13.42 -23.07
C THR A 560 14.36 -11.97 -22.93
N GLU A 561 13.63 -11.17 -22.18
CA GLU A 561 13.82 -9.73 -22.01
C GLU A 561 14.41 -9.35 -20.64
N ILE A 562 14.64 -10.35 -19.75
CA ILE A 562 14.94 -10.10 -18.33
C ILE A 562 16.16 -10.85 -17.83
N LEU A 563 16.81 -10.26 -16.83
CA LEU A 563 17.86 -10.86 -16.01
C LEU A 563 17.46 -10.84 -14.54
N ASN A 564 17.98 -11.80 -13.75
CA ASN A 564 17.78 -11.85 -12.31
C ASN A 564 18.96 -11.20 -11.59
N GLY A 565 18.68 -10.25 -10.71
CA GLY A 565 19.68 -9.50 -9.95
C GLY A 565 19.46 -9.58 -8.44
N GLU A 566 20.18 -8.73 -7.74
CA GLU A 566 20.17 -8.56 -6.29
C GLU A 566 19.81 -7.12 -5.94
N THR A 567 19.25 -6.90 -4.77
CA THR A 567 19.00 -5.54 -4.25
C THR A 567 19.56 -5.39 -2.85
N ARG A 568 19.93 -4.18 -2.47
CA ARG A 568 20.20 -3.77 -1.10
C ARG A 568 19.60 -2.41 -0.82
N ALA A 569 19.04 -2.24 0.35
CA ALA A 569 18.53 -0.95 0.82
C ALA A 569 18.83 -0.77 2.30
N TYR A 570 19.26 0.41 2.70
CA TYR A 570 19.55 0.73 4.10
C TYR A 570 19.26 2.19 4.39
N GLY A 571 18.98 2.51 5.64
CA GLY A 571 18.65 3.85 6.02
C GLY A 571 18.44 4.08 7.50
N LEU A 572 18.32 5.37 7.82
CA LEU A 572 17.97 5.89 9.14
C LEU A 572 16.69 6.71 9.03
N GLU A 573 15.71 6.38 9.85
CA GLU A 573 14.41 7.04 9.93
C GLU A 573 14.27 7.76 11.26
N LEU A 574 13.80 9.00 11.26
CA LEU A 574 13.46 9.79 12.44
C LEU A 574 12.01 10.26 12.33
N LEU A 575 11.23 10.04 13.37
CA LEU A 575 9.90 10.59 13.53
C LEU A 575 9.77 11.28 14.90
N LEU A 576 9.45 12.55 14.87
CA LEU A 576 9.16 13.32 16.08
C LEU A 576 7.73 13.84 15.99
N ARG A 577 6.87 13.45 16.93
CA ARG A 577 5.46 13.86 16.99
C ARG A 577 5.16 14.72 18.20
N LYS A 578 4.22 15.64 18.00
CA LYS A 578 3.46 16.30 19.03
C LYS A 578 2.01 15.83 18.97
N ASN A 579 1.57 15.08 19.99
CA ASN A 579 0.32 14.33 19.95
C ASN A 579 -0.91 15.16 20.37
N GLU A 580 -0.73 16.17 21.21
CA GLU A 580 -1.84 16.87 21.88
C GLU A 580 -1.68 18.40 21.87
N GLY A 581 -2.79 19.10 22.15
CA GLY A 581 -2.89 20.54 22.27
C GLY A 581 -3.44 21.23 21.04
N LYS A 582 -3.44 22.57 21.02
CA LYS A 582 -3.95 23.36 19.88
C LYS A 582 -3.15 23.14 18.58
N PHE A 583 -1.86 22.85 18.75
CA PHE A 583 -0.98 22.47 17.65
C PHE A 583 -0.58 21.00 17.80
N THR A 584 -0.82 20.21 16.77
CA THR A 584 -0.41 18.80 16.65
C THR A 584 0.29 18.58 15.33
N GLY A 585 1.12 17.54 15.23
CA GLY A 585 1.81 17.25 13.98
C GLY A 585 3.09 16.46 14.19
N TRP A 586 3.88 16.33 13.13
CA TRP A 586 5.14 15.59 13.17
C TRP A 586 6.16 16.11 12.17
N VAL A 587 7.41 15.80 12.48
CA VAL A 587 8.56 15.91 11.59
C VAL A 587 9.02 14.49 11.29
N ALA A 588 9.11 14.14 10.02
CA ALA A 588 9.66 12.88 9.54
C ALA A 588 10.90 13.17 8.70
N TYR A 589 11.96 12.40 8.93
CA TYR A 589 13.18 12.45 8.13
C TYR A 589 13.67 11.05 7.82
N THR A 590 14.08 10.83 6.58
CA THR A 590 14.69 9.59 6.13
C THR A 590 16.00 9.91 5.42
N LEU A 591 17.07 9.26 5.85
CA LEU A 591 18.33 9.14 5.12
C LEU A 591 18.42 7.71 4.61
N SER A 592 18.43 7.48 3.30
CA SER A 592 18.41 6.14 2.76
C SER A 592 19.19 5.99 1.46
N LYS A 593 19.50 4.74 1.15
CA LYS A 593 20.10 4.31 -0.11
C LYS A 593 19.44 3.03 -0.57
N SER A 594 19.08 2.95 -1.85
CA SER A 594 18.56 1.75 -2.50
C SER A 594 19.29 1.49 -3.79
N GLU A 595 19.89 0.29 -3.90
CA GLU A 595 20.73 -0.10 -5.01
C GLU A 595 20.35 -1.49 -5.52
N GLN A 596 20.67 -1.73 -6.77
CA GLN A 596 20.45 -2.98 -7.47
C GLN A 596 21.75 -3.38 -8.19
N ARG A 597 21.96 -4.69 -8.32
CA ARG A 597 23.06 -5.27 -9.08
C ARG A 597 22.52 -6.45 -9.90
N THR A 598 22.83 -6.47 -11.18
CA THR A 598 22.39 -7.54 -12.08
C THR A 598 23.60 -8.10 -12.80
N LEU A 599 23.99 -9.32 -12.40
CA LEU A 599 25.06 -10.08 -13.03
C LEU A 599 24.52 -10.83 -14.24
N GLY A 600 25.37 -11.17 -15.22
CA GLY A 600 24.97 -11.95 -16.38
C GLY A 600 24.41 -13.34 -16.04
N GLY A 601 24.84 -13.93 -14.93
CA GLY A 601 24.34 -15.21 -14.47
C GLY A 601 24.47 -16.31 -15.52
N ILE A 602 23.37 -17.04 -15.77
CA ILE A 602 23.34 -18.09 -16.79
C ILE A 602 23.42 -17.54 -18.23
N ALA A 603 23.03 -16.29 -18.46
CA ALA A 603 23.14 -15.64 -19.76
C ALA A 603 24.59 -15.34 -20.15
N GLY A 604 25.53 -15.38 -19.20
CA GLY A 604 26.93 -14.98 -19.41
C GLY A 604 27.07 -13.46 -19.44
N GLY A 605 28.26 -12.97 -19.88
CA GLY A 605 28.54 -11.55 -20.03
C GLY A 605 28.71 -10.80 -18.69
N PRO A 606 28.90 -9.47 -18.77
CA PRO A 606 29.24 -8.63 -17.61
C PRO A 606 28.05 -8.30 -16.70
N GLY A 607 26.82 -8.50 -17.17
CA GLY A 607 25.62 -8.00 -16.47
C GLY A 607 25.27 -6.55 -16.81
N ILE A 608 24.25 -6.02 -16.17
CA ILE A 608 23.84 -4.62 -16.31
C ILE A 608 24.85 -3.73 -15.57
N SER A 609 25.22 -2.60 -16.16
CA SER A 609 26.26 -1.68 -15.66
C SER A 609 27.56 -2.40 -15.29
N ASN A 610 27.97 -3.36 -16.14
CA ASN A 610 29.15 -4.21 -15.91
C ASN A 610 29.12 -4.99 -14.58
N GLY A 611 27.95 -5.37 -14.10
CA GLY A 611 27.79 -6.08 -12.85
C GLY A 611 28.07 -5.27 -11.58
N ASN A 612 28.20 -3.96 -11.69
CA ASN A 612 28.35 -3.06 -10.55
C ASN A 612 27.00 -2.74 -9.89
N TRP A 613 27.05 -2.26 -8.65
CA TRP A 613 25.88 -1.70 -7.98
C TRP A 613 25.49 -0.36 -8.59
N TYR A 614 24.21 -0.17 -8.91
CA TYR A 614 23.64 1.09 -9.41
C TYR A 614 22.34 1.40 -8.66
N ASN A 615 21.95 2.68 -8.66
CA ASN A 615 20.76 3.12 -7.94
C ASN A 615 19.49 2.52 -8.53
N THR A 616 18.53 2.16 -7.67
CA THR A 616 17.18 1.87 -8.15
C THR A 616 16.51 3.17 -8.61
N ALA A 617 15.59 3.09 -9.57
CA ALA A 617 14.88 4.25 -10.11
C ALA A 617 14.01 5.01 -9.07
N TYR A 618 13.79 4.44 -7.90
CA TYR A 618 13.02 5.01 -6.79
C TYR A 618 13.89 5.34 -5.56
N ASP A 619 15.22 5.32 -5.67
CA ASP A 619 16.13 5.77 -4.60
C ASP A 619 15.92 7.24 -4.26
N ARG A 620 15.92 7.55 -2.97
CA ARG A 620 15.83 8.90 -2.41
C ARG A 620 16.78 9.01 -1.23
N THR A 621 17.86 9.78 -1.40
CA THR A 621 18.85 9.90 -0.33
C THR A 621 18.31 10.66 0.88
N HIS A 622 17.64 11.78 0.65
CA HIS A 622 17.00 12.58 1.71
C HIS A 622 15.51 12.74 1.41
N ASP A 623 14.68 12.44 2.42
CA ASP A 623 13.25 12.70 2.44
C ASP A 623 12.90 13.39 3.75
N ILE A 624 12.29 14.58 3.67
CA ILE A 624 11.85 15.37 4.80
C ILE A 624 10.37 15.66 4.64
N SER A 625 9.58 15.32 5.64
CA SER A 625 8.15 15.62 5.68
C SER A 625 7.79 16.32 6.98
N LEU A 626 7.06 17.44 6.86
CA LEU A 626 6.53 18.20 7.98
C LEU A 626 5.01 18.24 7.85
N THR A 627 4.32 17.80 8.89
CA THR A 627 2.84 17.87 8.96
C THR A 627 2.46 18.61 10.21
N GLY A 628 1.58 19.61 10.08
CA GLY A 628 1.07 20.37 11.20
C GLY A 628 -0.41 20.69 11.06
N SER A 629 -1.13 20.65 12.19
CA SER A 629 -2.51 21.09 12.30
C SER A 629 -2.63 22.02 13.52
N TYR A 630 -3.28 23.16 13.34
CA TYR A 630 -3.46 24.19 14.35
C TYR A 630 -4.95 24.54 14.53
N LYS A 631 -5.50 24.23 15.69
CA LYS A 631 -6.85 24.63 16.09
C LYS A 631 -6.81 26.08 16.62
N TRP A 632 -7.13 27.05 15.77
CA TRP A 632 -7.15 28.46 16.16
C TRP A 632 -8.27 28.73 17.18
N ASN A 633 -9.50 28.29 16.84
CA ASN A 633 -10.66 28.39 17.72
C ASN A 633 -11.67 27.28 17.38
N ASP A 634 -12.87 27.35 17.93
CA ASP A 634 -13.90 26.31 17.69
C ASP A 634 -14.48 26.33 16.27
N LYS A 635 -14.25 27.37 15.49
CA LYS A 635 -14.76 27.49 14.11
C LYS A 635 -13.69 27.26 13.08
N TRP A 636 -12.42 27.56 13.36
CA TRP A 636 -11.34 27.52 12.40
C TRP A 636 -10.20 26.61 12.85
N SER A 637 -9.76 25.77 11.95
CA SER A 637 -8.51 25.04 12.05
C SER A 637 -7.72 25.16 10.74
N PHE A 638 -6.39 25.14 10.86
CA PHE A 638 -5.47 25.22 9.73
C PHE A 638 -4.58 24.02 9.74
N SER A 639 -4.23 23.50 8.55
CA SER A 639 -3.26 22.44 8.42
C SER A 639 -2.28 22.71 7.29
N ALA A 640 -1.07 22.18 7.41
CA ALA A 640 -0.02 22.31 6.42
C ALA A 640 0.80 21.03 6.32
N ASN A 641 1.18 20.66 5.11
CA ASN A 641 2.14 19.60 4.79
C ASN A 641 3.25 20.18 3.93
N PHE A 642 4.48 19.98 4.34
CA PHE A 642 5.65 20.26 3.52
C PHE A 642 6.40 18.95 3.25
N ALA A 643 6.76 18.71 2.00
CA ALA A 643 7.58 17.58 1.59
C ALA A 643 8.79 18.08 0.80
N PHE A 644 9.96 17.52 1.10
CA PHE A 644 11.20 17.67 0.34
C PHE A 644 11.82 16.32 0.08
N GLN A 645 12.20 16.04 -1.15
CA GLN A 645 12.90 14.81 -1.56
C GLN A 645 14.04 15.16 -2.52
N THR A 646 15.20 14.54 -2.33
CA THR A 646 16.27 14.59 -3.34
C THR A 646 15.80 14.01 -4.66
N GLY A 647 16.42 14.43 -5.75
CA GLY A 647 16.11 13.94 -7.10
C GLY A 647 16.17 12.40 -7.17
N ARG A 648 15.23 11.78 -7.88
CA ARG A 648 15.28 10.33 -8.13
C ARG A 648 16.25 10.02 -9.27
N PRO A 649 16.91 8.85 -9.24
CA PRO A 649 17.79 8.41 -10.31
C PRO A 649 17.06 8.22 -11.63
N VAL A 650 17.74 8.55 -12.71
CA VAL A 650 17.30 8.38 -14.09
C VAL A 650 18.51 8.11 -14.99
N THR A 651 18.24 7.64 -16.20
CA THR A 651 19.24 7.48 -17.26
C THR A 651 19.01 8.55 -18.32
N TYR A 652 19.98 9.41 -18.57
CA TYR A 652 19.88 10.45 -19.57
C TYR A 652 20.75 10.15 -20.79
N PRO A 653 20.38 10.63 -22.00
CA PRO A 653 21.29 10.63 -23.12
C PRO A 653 22.47 11.58 -22.82
N ASN A 654 23.69 11.09 -22.99
CA ASN A 654 24.92 11.85 -22.79
C ASN A 654 25.62 12.21 -24.11
N GLY A 655 25.11 11.71 -25.23
CA GLY A 655 25.62 11.97 -26.57
C GLY A 655 24.65 11.55 -27.64
N GLN A 656 25.00 11.86 -28.88
CA GLN A 656 24.26 11.50 -30.08
C GLN A 656 25.24 11.29 -31.22
N TYR A 657 25.02 10.28 -32.02
CA TYR A 657 25.80 10.05 -33.23
C TYR A 657 24.87 9.72 -34.41
N GLU A 658 25.34 9.98 -35.61
CA GLU A 658 24.62 9.64 -36.83
C GLU A 658 25.13 8.32 -37.37
N TYR A 659 24.21 7.42 -37.73
CA TYR A 659 24.50 6.18 -38.42
C TYR A 659 23.48 5.97 -39.54
N GLU A 660 23.93 5.88 -40.77
CA GLU A 660 23.11 5.72 -41.98
C GLU A 660 21.97 6.75 -42.11
N GLY A 661 22.19 8.00 -41.67
CA GLY A 661 21.18 9.07 -41.70
C GLY A 661 20.17 9.02 -40.53
N LEU A 662 20.34 8.09 -39.59
CA LEU A 662 19.57 8.02 -38.35
C LEU A 662 20.36 8.63 -37.21
N SER A 663 19.71 9.47 -36.45
CA SER A 663 20.28 10.02 -35.21
C SER A 663 20.05 9.05 -34.06
N ILE A 664 21.14 8.52 -33.49
CA ILE A 664 21.14 7.55 -32.42
C ILE A 664 21.64 8.20 -31.14
N ALA A 665 20.83 8.17 -30.10
CA ALA A 665 21.20 8.66 -28.78
C ALA A 665 22.11 7.65 -28.05
N SER A 666 23.19 8.15 -27.46
CA SER A 666 24.05 7.42 -26.51
C SER A 666 23.64 7.79 -25.11
N TYR A 667 23.47 6.80 -24.24
CA TYR A 667 22.98 6.98 -22.87
C TYR A 667 24.10 6.84 -21.83
N SER A 668 23.94 7.52 -20.71
CA SER A 668 24.73 7.32 -19.50
C SER A 668 24.52 5.93 -18.90
N ASP A 669 25.34 5.56 -17.91
CA ASP A 669 25.11 4.34 -17.13
C ASP A 669 23.72 4.36 -16.50
N ARG A 670 23.15 3.16 -16.31
CA ARG A 670 21.78 3.01 -15.79
C ARG A 670 21.60 3.71 -14.43
N ASN A 671 20.61 4.64 -14.37
CA ASN A 671 20.26 5.40 -13.17
C ASN A 671 21.44 6.19 -12.56
N SER A 672 22.39 6.64 -13.37
CA SER A 672 23.55 7.43 -12.92
C SER A 672 23.25 8.91 -12.77
N ASP A 673 22.24 9.40 -13.47
CA ASP A 673 21.77 10.80 -13.41
C ASP A 673 20.65 10.98 -12.39
N SER A 674 20.19 12.20 -12.18
CA SER A 674 19.10 12.51 -11.24
C SER A 674 18.15 13.56 -11.79
N LEU A 675 16.86 13.38 -11.57
CA LEU A 675 15.89 14.46 -11.72
C LEU A 675 16.19 15.58 -10.71
N PRO A 676 15.72 16.82 -10.95
CA PRO A 676 15.73 17.87 -9.95
C PRO A 676 15.01 17.45 -8.65
N GLU A 677 15.43 18.06 -7.53
CA GLU A 677 14.78 17.83 -6.25
C GLU A 677 13.31 18.23 -6.28
N TYR A 678 12.51 17.45 -5.57
CA TYR A 678 11.08 17.65 -5.39
C TYR A 678 10.80 18.33 -4.05
N HIS A 679 10.02 19.42 -4.05
CA HIS A 679 9.48 19.95 -2.82
C HIS A 679 8.12 20.64 -3.06
N ARG A 680 7.26 20.59 -2.03
CA ARG A 680 5.90 21.11 -2.11
C ARG A 680 5.37 21.49 -0.73
N LEU A 681 4.58 22.54 -0.68
CA LEU A 681 3.80 22.95 0.49
C LEU A 681 2.31 22.92 0.12
N ASP A 682 1.55 22.15 0.89
CA ASP A 682 0.09 22.10 0.81
C ASP A 682 -0.49 22.71 2.08
N VAL A 683 -1.52 23.54 1.97
CA VAL A 683 -2.19 24.17 3.10
C VAL A 683 -3.69 24.00 3.01
N SER A 684 -4.36 23.90 4.15
CA SER A 684 -5.83 23.88 4.21
C SER A 684 -6.35 24.66 5.40
N ALA A 685 -7.55 25.21 5.24
CA ALA A 685 -8.34 25.84 6.28
C ALA A 685 -9.71 25.19 6.37
N THR A 686 -10.09 24.72 7.54
CA THR A 686 -11.42 24.15 7.80
C THR A 686 -12.26 25.14 8.60
N TYR A 687 -13.46 25.44 8.11
CA TYR A 687 -14.42 26.32 8.76
C TYR A 687 -15.70 25.59 9.12
N ILE A 688 -16.04 25.58 10.41
CA ILE A 688 -17.26 24.95 10.97
C ILE A 688 -18.18 26.08 11.44
N PRO A 689 -19.24 26.43 10.69
CA PRO A 689 -20.09 27.58 10.99
C PRO A 689 -20.93 27.40 12.26
N ASN A 690 -21.34 26.19 12.59
CA ASN A 690 -22.23 25.89 13.71
C ASN A 690 -21.87 24.59 14.41
N ARG A 691 -21.43 24.69 15.67
CA ARG A 691 -21.07 23.53 16.53
C ARG A 691 -22.15 23.18 17.55
N LYS A 692 -23.42 23.45 17.29
CA LYS A 692 -24.47 23.01 18.23
C LYS A 692 -24.56 21.47 18.24
N PRO A 693 -24.35 20.80 19.38
CA PRO A 693 -24.34 19.35 19.48
C PRO A 693 -25.62 18.69 19.00
N ASP A 694 -26.76 19.36 19.22
CA ASP A 694 -28.11 18.85 18.96
C ASP A 694 -28.58 19.00 17.52
N LYS A 695 -27.77 19.61 16.64
CA LYS A 695 -28.15 19.69 15.22
C LYS A 695 -27.94 18.37 14.51
N LYS A 696 -28.98 17.87 13.83
CA LYS A 696 -28.93 16.71 12.96
C LYS A 696 -27.98 16.91 11.77
N TRP A 697 -27.93 18.13 11.25
CA TRP A 697 -27.06 18.51 10.13
C TRP A 697 -25.83 19.28 10.64
N LYS A 698 -24.63 18.71 10.39
CA LYS A 698 -23.35 19.31 10.77
C LYS A 698 -22.53 19.50 9.50
N GLY A 699 -22.40 20.74 9.05
CA GLY A 699 -21.63 21.04 7.84
C GLY A 699 -20.31 21.74 8.16
N GLU A 700 -19.31 21.51 7.35
CA GLU A 700 -18.02 22.22 7.38
C GLU A 700 -17.54 22.54 5.96
N TRP A 701 -16.81 23.63 5.84
CA TRP A 701 -16.10 24.01 4.61
C TRP A 701 -14.61 23.73 4.78
N VAL A 702 -14.02 23.07 3.79
CA VAL A 702 -12.58 22.87 3.71
C VAL A 702 -12.06 23.57 2.47
N PHE A 703 -11.17 24.53 2.67
CA PHE A 703 -10.47 25.25 1.62
C PHE A 703 -9.03 24.74 1.58
N GLY A 704 -8.56 24.30 0.43
CA GLY A 704 -7.21 23.76 0.24
C GLY A 704 -6.47 24.51 -0.85
N ILE A 705 -5.17 24.58 -0.71
CA ILE A 705 -4.24 24.99 -1.76
C ILE A 705 -3.15 23.93 -1.84
N TYR A 706 -3.14 23.20 -2.95
CA TYR A 706 -2.09 22.30 -3.31
C TYR A 706 -0.94 23.08 -3.95
N ASN A 707 0.30 22.81 -3.56
CA ASN A 707 1.50 23.47 -4.08
C ASN A 707 1.44 25.01 -3.92
N ALA A 708 1.34 25.49 -2.69
CA ALA A 708 1.03 26.87 -2.34
C ALA A 708 2.00 27.93 -2.90
N TYR A 709 3.25 27.57 -3.19
CA TYR A 709 4.25 28.45 -3.80
C TYR A 709 4.54 28.16 -5.28
N ASN A 710 3.65 27.38 -5.94
CA ASN A 710 3.68 27.18 -7.40
C ASN A 710 4.99 26.56 -7.95
N ARG A 711 5.62 25.65 -7.20
CA ARG A 711 6.82 24.92 -7.65
C ARG A 711 6.48 24.05 -8.86
N LYS A 712 7.25 24.19 -9.94
CA LYS A 712 7.16 23.29 -11.10
C LYS A 712 8.05 22.08 -10.87
N ASN A 713 7.50 21.08 -10.13
CA ASN A 713 8.22 19.84 -9.88
C ASN A 713 8.33 19.01 -11.16
N ALA A 714 9.49 18.43 -11.43
CA ALA A 714 9.69 17.60 -12.60
C ALA A 714 8.96 16.26 -12.43
N ALA A 715 8.00 15.98 -13.30
CA ALA A 715 7.42 14.66 -13.47
C ALA A 715 8.31 13.81 -14.40
N SER A 716 8.79 14.41 -15.50
CA SER A 716 9.75 13.83 -16.43
C SER A 716 10.65 14.91 -17.01
N VAL A 717 11.77 14.48 -17.58
CA VAL A 717 12.62 15.27 -18.45
C VAL A 717 12.77 14.50 -19.75
N SER A 718 12.42 15.10 -20.87
CA SER A 718 12.60 14.58 -22.22
C SER A 718 13.68 15.36 -22.96
N PHE A 719 14.34 14.69 -23.87
CA PHE A 719 15.41 15.25 -24.69
C PHE A 719 15.00 15.20 -26.16
N GLY A 720 15.29 16.23 -26.90
CA GLY A 720 14.95 16.34 -28.32
C GLY A 720 15.77 17.43 -29.00
N GLN A 721 15.59 17.55 -30.30
CA GLN A 721 16.14 18.70 -31.04
C GLN A 721 15.06 19.78 -31.14
N ASN A 722 15.46 21.01 -30.89
CA ASN A 722 14.64 22.19 -31.14
C ASN A 722 14.49 22.38 -32.64
N VAL A 723 13.27 22.34 -33.14
CA VAL A 723 12.98 22.41 -34.59
C VAL A 723 13.43 23.73 -35.20
N ASP A 724 13.43 24.81 -34.44
CA ASP A 724 13.74 26.15 -34.94
C ASP A 724 15.26 26.43 -34.96
N THR A 725 15.98 25.88 -33.98
CA THR A 725 17.44 26.17 -33.81
C THR A 725 18.34 25.02 -34.21
N GLY A 726 17.79 23.79 -34.36
CA GLY A 726 18.56 22.57 -34.59
C GLY A 726 19.44 22.13 -33.40
N GLY A 727 19.35 22.85 -32.27
CA GLY A 727 20.10 22.55 -31.06
C GLY A 727 19.40 21.48 -30.18
N ASN A 728 20.19 20.74 -29.41
CA ASN A 728 19.65 19.81 -28.44
C ASN A 728 19.04 20.57 -27.26
N GLU A 729 17.83 20.16 -26.85
CA GLU A 729 17.14 20.73 -25.71
C GLU A 729 16.65 19.66 -24.75
N ALA A 730 16.57 20.02 -23.45
CA ALA A 730 15.97 19.21 -22.41
C ALA A 730 14.70 19.90 -21.92
N THR A 731 13.56 19.25 -22.13
CA THR A 731 12.24 19.78 -21.73
C THR A 731 11.80 19.13 -20.44
N ARG A 732 11.61 19.93 -19.38
CA ARG A 732 11.07 19.50 -18.12
C ARG A 732 9.53 19.62 -18.12
N THR A 733 8.86 18.49 -17.98
CA THR A 733 7.40 18.44 -17.81
C THR A 733 7.04 18.53 -16.33
N ALA A 734 6.17 19.47 -15.97
CA ALA A 734 5.55 19.56 -14.65
C ALA A 734 4.04 19.46 -14.80
N ILE A 735 3.40 18.67 -13.93
CA ILE A 735 1.96 18.38 -14.06
C ILE A 735 1.13 19.49 -13.42
N PHE A 736 1.44 19.84 -12.16
CA PHE A 736 0.69 20.86 -11.43
C PHE A 736 1.54 22.06 -11.03
N GLY A 737 0.90 23.23 -11.10
CA GLY A 737 1.29 24.40 -10.34
C GLY A 737 0.45 24.51 -9.08
N ILE A 738 0.04 25.73 -8.73
CA ILE A 738 -0.89 26.00 -7.64
C ILE A 738 -2.30 25.52 -8.02
N VAL A 739 -2.93 24.69 -7.16
CA VAL A 739 -4.30 24.23 -7.38
C VAL A 739 -5.15 24.53 -6.14
N PRO A 740 -6.08 25.51 -6.21
CA PRO A 740 -7.03 25.76 -5.13
C PRO A 740 -8.15 24.73 -5.15
N SER A 741 -8.69 24.41 -3.98
CA SER A 741 -9.85 23.53 -3.82
C SER A 741 -10.79 24.05 -2.74
N ALA A 742 -12.06 23.72 -2.86
CA ALA A 742 -13.09 23.97 -1.86
C ALA A 742 -14.02 22.77 -1.81
N THR A 743 -14.31 22.28 -0.61
CA THR A 743 -15.22 21.15 -0.39
C THR A 743 -16.15 21.48 0.77
N TYR A 744 -17.42 21.21 0.59
CA TYR A 744 -18.44 21.24 1.65
C TYR A 744 -18.71 19.82 2.12
N ASN A 745 -18.41 19.54 3.38
CA ASN A 745 -18.71 18.26 4.04
C ASN A 745 -19.97 18.38 4.92
N PHE A 746 -20.73 17.31 5.04
CA PHE A 746 -21.97 17.27 5.83
C PHE A 746 -22.21 15.88 6.47
#